data_c5e7c89048dbd1a7312293adc33157dd
#
_entry.id   c5e7c89048dbd1a7312293adc33157dd
#
_cell.length_a   1.000
_cell.length_b   1.000
_cell.length_c   1.000
_cell.angle_alpha   90.00
_cell.angle_beta   90.00
_cell.angle_gamma   90.00
#
_symmetry.space_group_name_H-M   'P 1'
#
loop_
_entity.id
_entity.type
_entity.pdbx_description
1 polymer ?
#
loop_
_entity_poly.entity_id
_entity_poly.type
_entity_poly.pdbx_seq_one_letter_code
_entity_poly.pdbx_strand_id
1 'polypeptide(L)'
;MSYPYQIKTLEAYHEAYKNSIDHPEKFWGDIAENFTWRKKWDKVLDWNFTEPKVEWFKGGKLNITENCIDRHLAKNADKPAIIWEPNDPKENHRIITYKQLHLNVSQFAQVLINNGVQKGDRVCIYMGMIPELAIAVLACARIGAIHSVIFGGFSAQSIADRLDDAKATYIITCDGAYRGAKDIPLKSIIDDALVGNTTIKNVIVCTRTRTAVSMLKGRDLWWEDEIKKVEAQGITSVDAVEMDAEDPLFILYTSGSTGKPKGVVHSTAGYMVYTNYTFVNVFQYEPNDLFFCTADIGWITGHSYIVYAPLSAGGTSLMFEGIPTFPDAGRFWDIIDKFKVNILYTAPTAIRSLMSFGLGPVEGHDLSSLKVLGTVGEPINEEAWHWYDENIGKKKCPIVDTWWQTETGGIMISNMAGITPGKPGWATYPMPGVQTILVDDKGLEVTTIEEGLYRGNLCITQPWPATIRTTYGDHERCRTNYFATYPNLYFTGDGALKNELGQIRITGRVDDVLNVSGHRIGTAEVENAINMHAGVVESAVVGYPHDIKGQGIYAYVIYTGSHAQDTHGSAEMIRKDILQTVTRIIGPIAKPDKIQFVSGLPKTRSGKIMRRILRKVAEGELNSLGDTSTLLDPAVVDEIVKGVI
;
A
#
# COMPACT_ATOMS: atom_id res chain seq x y z
N MET A 1 13.13 3.57 -25.57
CA MET A 1 14.46 3.27 -24.97
C MET A 1 14.18 2.58 -23.65
N SER A 2 14.80 1.42 -23.43
CA SER A 2 14.81 0.77 -22.13
C SER A 2 15.58 1.64 -21.14
N TYR A 3 15.21 1.57 -19.88
CA TYR A 3 15.92 2.26 -18.82
C TYR A 3 17.31 1.64 -18.65
N PRO A 4 18.41 2.43 -18.51
CA PRO A 4 19.79 1.88 -18.48
C PRO A 4 20.04 0.86 -17.35
N TYR A 5 19.26 0.97 -16.25
CA TYR A 5 19.35 0.11 -15.06
C TYR A 5 18.30 -1.01 -15.05
N GLN A 6 17.59 -1.23 -16.16
CA GLN A 6 16.59 -2.29 -16.27
C GLN A 6 17.24 -3.65 -16.49
N ILE A 7 16.98 -4.58 -15.58
CA ILE A 7 17.47 -5.96 -15.61
C ILE A 7 16.64 -6.76 -16.62
N LYS A 8 17.32 -7.44 -17.56
CA LYS A 8 16.65 -8.15 -18.67
C LYS A 8 16.89 -9.66 -18.68
N THR A 9 17.75 -10.18 -17.83
CA THR A 9 18.02 -11.63 -17.74
C THR A 9 18.21 -12.08 -16.30
N LEU A 10 18.08 -13.36 -16.03
CA LEU A 10 18.29 -13.94 -14.70
C LEU A 10 19.75 -13.77 -14.24
N GLU A 11 20.70 -13.92 -15.16
CA GLU A 11 22.14 -13.71 -14.88
C GLU A 11 22.38 -12.26 -14.46
N ALA A 12 21.79 -11.29 -15.18
CA ALA A 12 21.88 -9.87 -14.83
C ALA A 12 21.25 -9.56 -13.48
N TYR A 13 20.17 -10.28 -13.09
CA TYR A 13 19.60 -10.17 -11.74
C TYR A 13 20.61 -10.62 -10.69
N HIS A 14 21.22 -11.79 -10.86
CA HIS A 14 22.19 -12.31 -9.89
C HIS A 14 23.43 -11.40 -9.76
N GLU A 15 23.90 -10.86 -10.86
CA GLU A 15 25.01 -9.90 -10.87
C GLU A 15 24.62 -8.60 -10.18
N ALA A 16 23.47 -8.01 -10.52
CA ALA A 16 22.95 -6.79 -9.90
C ALA A 16 22.72 -6.98 -8.41
N TYR A 17 22.12 -8.11 -8.01
CA TYR A 17 21.90 -8.43 -6.60
C TYR A 17 23.23 -8.49 -5.83
N LYS A 18 24.20 -9.27 -6.33
CA LYS A 18 25.51 -9.37 -5.71
C LYS A 18 26.20 -8.01 -5.60
N ASN A 19 26.25 -7.23 -6.69
CA ASN A 19 26.88 -5.92 -6.72
C ASN A 19 26.20 -4.93 -5.75
N SER A 20 24.88 -5.01 -5.63
CA SER A 20 24.10 -4.14 -4.73
C SER A 20 24.35 -4.42 -3.24
N ILE A 21 24.75 -5.66 -2.91
CA ILE A 21 25.07 -6.06 -1.53
C ILE A 21 26.55 -5.76 -1.22
N ASP A 22 27.45 -6.15 -2.12
CA ASP A 22 28.90 -6.01 -1.90
C ASP A 22 29.37 -4.55 -2.06
N HIS A 23 28.70 -3.76 -2.92
CA HIS A 23 29.09 -2.39 -3.28
C HIS A 23 27.88 -1.44 -3.35
N PRO A 24 27.11 -1.30 -2.28
CA PRO A 24 25.83 -0.56 -2.30
C PRO A 24 25.98 0.90 -2.71
N GLU A 25 27.05 1.58 -2.30
CA GLU A 25 27.27 2.98 -2.67
C GLU A 25 27.48 3.13 -4.19
N LYS A 26 28.29 2.26 -4.78
CA LYS A 26 28.53 2.28 -6.23
C LYS A 26 27.24 1.94 -6.99
N PHE A 27 26.57 0.87 -6.59
CA PHE A 27 25.36 0.39 -7.25
C PHE A 27 24.26 1.46 -7.30
N TRP A 28 23.92 2.04 -6.14
CA TRP A 28 22.89 3.06 -6.07
C TRP A 28 23.35 4.42 -6.64
N GLY A 29 24.63 4.73 -6.54
CA GLY A 29 25.21 5.90 -7.19
C GLY A 29 25.06 5.86 -8.71
N ASP A 30 25.41 4.75 -9.34
CA ASP A 30 25.28 4.56 -10.79
C ASP A 30 23.80 4.65 -11.25
N ILE A 31 22.86 4.14 -10.46
CA ILE A 31 21.43 4.27 -10.75
C ILE A 31 20.98 5.73 -10.62
N ALA A 32 21.39 6.40 -9.54
CA ALA A 32 21.01 7.78 -9.25
C ALA A 32 21.51 8.79 -10.31
N GLU A 33 22.61 8.47 -11.03
CA GLU A 33 23.09 9.27 -12.16
C GLU A 33 22.05 9.46 -13.28
N ASN A 34 21.05 8.60 -13.37
CA ASN A 34 20.00 8.68 -14.39
C ASN A 34 18.86 9.64 -14.03
N PHE A 35 18.94 10.32 -12.90
CA PHE A 35 17.96 11.30 -12.45
C PHE A 35 18.49 12.73 -12.57
N THR A 36 17.58 13.70 -12.53
CA THR A 36 17.93 15.12 -12.57
C THR A 36 18.28 15.59 -11.17
N TRP A 37 19.50 16.11 -11.02
CA TRP A 37 20.02 16.70 -9.80
C TRP A 37 20.44 18.14 -10.07
N ARG A 38 20.16 19.03 -9.15
CA ARG A 38 20.68 20.41 -9.15
C ARG A 38 22.14 20.45 -8.66
N LYS A 39 22.41 19.63 -7.63
CA LYS A 39 23.76 19.32 -7.14
C LYS A 39 23.82 17.83 -6.86
N LYS A 40 24.84 17.13 -7.38
CA LYS A 40 25.07 15.74 -6.99
C LYS A 40 25.51 15.65 -5.54
N TRP A 41 25.41 14.48 -4.97
CA TRP A 41 25.73 14.16 -3.58
C TRP A 41 27.24 14.19 -3.31
N ASP A 42 27.58 14.42 -2.07
CA ASP A 42 28.97 14.33 -1.58
C ASP A 42 29.29 12.90 -1.10
N LYS A 43 28.28 12.16 -0.59
CA LYS A 43 28.36 10.76 -0.15
C LYS A 43 27.06 10.03 -0.53
N VAL A 44 27.15 8.81 -1.07
CA VAL A 44 25.97 8.05 -1.49
C VAL A 44 25.20 7.51 -0.29
N LEU A 45 25.89 6.90 0.69
CA LEU A 45 25.30 6.25 1.84
C LEU A 45 26.07 6.55 3.13
N ASP A 46 25.34 6.97 4.16
CA ASP A 46 25.82 7.08 5.54
C ASP A 46 24.78 6.48 6.49
N TRP A 47 25.16 5.43 7.26
CA TRP A 47 24.15 4.73 8.03
C TRP A 47 24.68 4.04 9.29
N ASN A 48 23.76 3.84 10.24
CA ASN A 48 23.97 3.06 11.45
C ASN A 48 22.60 2.52 11.92
N PHE A 49 22.43 1.21 12.00
CA PHE A 49 21.19 0.60 12.54
C PHE A 49 21.17 0.48 14.06
N THR A 50 22.31 0.59 14.75
CA THR A 50 22.36 0.60 16.22
C THR A 50 21.72 1.88 16.77
N GLU A 51 22.04 2.99 16.15
CA GLU A 51 21.42 4.31 16.37
C GLU A 51 20.73 4.67 15.06
N PRO A 52 19.49 4.21 14.81
CA PRO A 52 18.93 4.18 13.48
C PRO A 52 18.99 5.54 12.79
N LYS A 53 20.06 5.69 12.03
CA LYS A 53 20.36 6.82 11.19
C LYS A 53 20.65 6.30 9.79
N VAL A 54 19.89 6.76 8.81
CA VAL A 54 20.08 6.40 7.40
C VAL A 54 19.98 7.66 6.56
N GLU A 55 21.06 7.97 5.84
CA GLU A 55 21.15 9.10 4.91
C GLU A 55 21.61 8.59 3.55
N TRP A 56 20.84 8.86 2.52
CA TRP A 56 21.16 8.52 1.12
C TRP A 56 21.38 9.78 0.31
N PHE A 57 22.40 9.77 -0.55
CA PHE A 57 22.75 10.88 -1.43
C PHE A 57 23.01 12.18 -0.68
N LYS A 58 23.70 12.09 0.46
CA LYS A 58 24.00 13.20 1.36
C LYS A 58 24.66 14.37 0.64
N GLY A 59 24.13 15.58 0.85
CA GLY A 59 24.59 16.80 0.20
C GLY A 59 24.05 17.02 -1.21
N GLY A 60 23.31 16.05 -1.77
CA GLY A 60 22.62 16.18 -3.04
C GLY A 60 21.45 17.18 -2.96
N LYS A 61 21.20 17.88 -4.06
CA LYS A 61 20.09 18.85 -4.20
C LYS A 61 19.24 18.51 -5.41
N LEU A 62 17.93 18.47 -5.24
CA LEU A 62 16.98 18.18 -6.30
C LEU A 62 15.58 18.65 -5.89
N ASN A 63 14.61 18.45 -6.82
CA ASN A 63 13.21 18.37 -6.46
C ASN A 63 12.60 17.16 -7.18
N ILE A 64 11.79 16.37 -6.47
CA ILE A 64 11.19 15.16 -7.06
C ILE A 64 10.29 15.49 -8.24
N THR A 65 9.63 16.66 -8.25
CA THR A 65 8.73 17.05 -9.36
C THR A 65 9.49 17.35 -10.63
N GLU A 66 10.74 17.80 -10.56
CA GLU A 66 11.60 17.95 -11.75
C GLU A 66 11.84 16.58 -12.41
N ASN A 67 11.93 15.51 -11.61
CA ASN A 67 12.06 14.14 -12.10
C ASN A 67 10.73 13.51 -12.54
N CYS A 68 9.62 13.88 -11.92
CA CYS A 68 8.30 13.35 -12.29
C CYS A 68 7.64 14.08 -13.46
N ILE A 69 7.98 15.35 -13.69
CA ILE A 69 7.26 16.21 -14.64
C ILE A 69 8.24 16.91 -15.59
N ASP A 70 9.07 17.82 -15.08
CA ASP A 70 9.80 18.81 -15.88
C ASP A 70 10.74 18.16 -16.91
N ARG A 71 11.53 17.15 -16.52
CA ARG A 71 12.46 16.46 -17.41
C ARG A 71 11.79 15.75 -18.59
N HIS A 72 10.48 15.51 -18.50
CA HIS A 72 9.72 14.83 -19.53
C HIS A 72 9.12 15.80 -20.57
N LEU A 73 9.01 17.09 -20.26
CA LEU A 73 8.35 18.07 -21.11
C LEU A 73 8.99 18.21 -22.49
N ALA A 74 10.32 18.14 -22.57
CA ALA A 74 11.02 18.30 -23.84
C ALA A 74 10.68 17.22 -24.88
N LYS A 75 10.33 16.00 -24.44
CA LYS A 75 10.11 14.85 -25.34
C LYS A 75 8.69 14.29 -25.28
N ASN A 76 8.02 14.46 -24.15
CA ASN A 76 6.76 13.79 -23.81
C ASN A 76 5.67 14.79 -23.38
N ALA A 77 5.75 16.07 -23.76
CA ALA A 77 4.80 17.09 -23.33
C ALA A 77 3.33 16.69 -23.56
N ASP A 78 3.03 16.12 -24.71
CA ASP A 78 1.67 15.71 -25.10
C ASP A 78 1.34 14.25 -24.76
N LYS A 79 2.31 13.49 -24.17
CA LYS A 79 2.05 12.14 -23.69
C LYS A 79 1.13 12.16 -22.47
N PRO A 80 0.13 11.28 -22.37
CA PRO A 80 -0.64 11.10 -21.16
C PRO A 80 0.27 10.77 -19.96
N ALA A 81 0.18 11.56 -18.89
CA ALA A 81 0.80 11.31 -17.61
C ALA A 81 -0.18 10.56 -16.70
N ILE A 82 -1.43 11.03 -16.65
CA ILE A 82 -2.51 10.45 -15.88
C ILE A 82 -3.72 10.24 -16.78
N ILE A 83 -4.27 9.04 -16.76
CA ILE A 83 -5.62 8.75 -17.26
C ILE A 83 -6.49 8.51 -16.03
N TRP A 84 -7.56 9.27 -15.88
CA TRP A 84 -8.48 9.10 -14.77
C TRP A 84 -9.80 8.53 -15.26
N GLU A 85 -10.23 7.46 -14.61
CA GLU A 85 -11.53 6.83 -14.85
C GLU A 85 -12.45 7.09 -13.66
N PRO A 86 -13.62 7.69 -13.89
CA PRO A 86 -14.57 8.04 -12.83
C PRO A 86 -15.25 6.84 -12.21
N ASN A 87 -15.86 7.04 -11.03
CA ASN A 87 -16.69 6.05 -10.35
C ASN A 87 -17.88 5.61 -11.21
N ASP A 88 -18.65 6.55 -11.77
CA ASP A 88 -19.73 6.24 -12.70
C ASP A 88 -19.18 6.09 -14.13
N PRO A 89 -19.32 4.88 -14.77
CA PRO A 89 -18.84 4.66 -16.13
C PRO A 89 -19.53 5.53 -17.18
N LYS A 90 -20.63 6.19 -16.86
CA LYS A 90 -21.33 7.13 -17.75
C LYS A 90 -20.69 8.52 -17.75
N GLU A 91 -19.91 8.84 -16.75
CA GLU A 91 -19.11 10.08 -16.70
C GLU A 91 -17.90 9.95 -17.63
N ASN A 92 -17.48 11.05 -18.24
CA ASN A 92 -16.32 11.05 -19.12
C ASN A 92 -15.03 10.91 -18.32
N HIS A 93 -14.14 10.02 -18.76
CA HIS A 93 -12.77 9.95 -18.27
C HIS A 93 -11.99 11.23 -18.59
N ARG A 94 -10.90 11.45 -17.88
CA ARG A 94 -10.01 12.60 -18.12
C ARG A 94 -8.61 12.08 -18.48
N ILE A 95 -7.99 12.71 -19.47
CA ILE A 95 -6.60 12.48 -19.85
C ILE A 95 -5.83 13.76 -19.55
N ILE A 96 -4.78 13.64 -18.75
CA ILE A 96 -3.89 14.75 -18.38
C ILE A 96 -2.51 14.45 -18.94
N THR A 97 -2.08 15.26 -19.90
CA THR A 97 -0.73 15.15 -20.48
C THR A 97 0.32 15.69 -19.53
N TYR A 98 1.59 15.39 -19.76
CA TYR A 98 2.70 15.95 -18.95
C TYR A 98 2.69 17.48 -18.94
N LYS A 99 2.39 18.11 -20.09
CA LYS A 99 2.23 19.57 -20.20
C LYS A 99 1.09 20.10 -19.35
N GLN A 100 -0.06 19.43 -19.39
CA GLN A 100 -1.22 19.81 -18.56
C GLN A 100 -0.95 19.55 -17.08
N LEU A 101 -0.29 18.45 -16.74
CA LEU A 101 0.09 18.15 -15.37
C LEU A 101 1.06 19.22 -14.83
N HIS A 102 2.06 19.62 -15.61
CA HIS A 102 2.97 20.71 -15.24
C HIS A 102 2.22 22.02 -14.97
N LEU A 103 1.29 22.40 -15.85
CA LEU A 103 0.47 23.59 -15.68
C LEU A 103 -0.38 23.52 -14.40
N ASN A 104 -1.13 22.42 -14.23
CA ASN A 104 -2.03 22.25 -13.09
C ASN A 104 -1.27 22.22 -11.76
N VAL A 105 -0.13 21.51 -11.71
CA VAL A 105 0.73 21.46 -10.51
C VAL A 105 1.33 22.83 -10.22
N SER A 106 1.78 23.58 -11.24
CA SER A 106 2.32 24.92 -11.06
C SER A 106 1.25 25.90 -10.55
N GLN A 107 0.06 25.87 -11.13
CA GLN A 107 -1.04 26.73 -10.71
C GLN A 107 -1.46 26.43 -9.28
N PHE A 108 -1.60 25.15 -8.90
CA PHE A 108 -1.95 24.80 -7.53
C PHE A 108 -0.81 25.05 -6.54
N ALA A 109 0.45 24.88 -6.94
CA ALA A 109 1.61 25.31 -6.14
C ALA A 109 1.55 26.81 -5.85
N GLN A 110 1.18 27.66 -6.83
CA GLN A 110 0.98 29.09 -6.62
C GLN A 110 -0.19 29.38 -5.68
N VAL A 111 -1.30 28.61 -5.76
CA VAL A 111 -2.39 28.71 -4.78
C VAL A 111 -1.88 28.49 -3.36
N LEU A 112 -1.07 27.45 -3.15
CA LEU A 112 -0.49 27.16 -1.84
C LEU A 112 0.43 28.29 -1.35
N ILE A 113 1.30 28.81 -2.23
CA ILE A 113 2.19 29.97 -1.94
C ILE A 113 1.37 31.20 -1.56
N ASN A 114 0.35 31.55 -2.35
CA ASN A 114 -0.53 32.71 -2.11
C ASN A 114 -1.25 32.63 -0.75
N ASN A 115 -1.52 31.39 -0.28
CA ASN A 115 -2.12 31.14 1.02
C ASN A 115 -1.09 30.93 2.16
N GLY A 116 0.19 31.21 1.89
CA GLY A 116 1.24 31.28 2.90
C GLY A 116 1.88 29.94 3.25
N VAL A 117 1.68 28.87 2.44
CA VAL A 117 2.40 27.59 2.61
C VAL A 117 3.86 27.77 2.23
N GLN A 118 4.76 27.30 3.08
CA GLN A 118 6.20 27.40 2.92
C GLN A 118 6.87 26.01 2.92
N LYS A 119 8.12 25.96 2.47
CA LYS A 119 8.96 24.75 2.60
C LYS A 119 8.96 24.23 4.04
N GLY A 120 8.68 22.94 4.20
CA GLY A 120 8.63 22.27 5.50
C GLY A 120 7.28 22.37 6.23
N ASP A 121 6.31 23.13 5.73
CA ASP A 121 4.95 23.10 6.28
C ASP A 121 4.28 21.75 5.99
N ARG A 122 3.43 21.30 6.92
CA ARG A 122 2.64 20.08 6.75
C ARG A 122 1.27 20.42 6.20
N VAL A 123 0.96 19.82 5.07
CA VAL A 123 -0.32 19.94 4.37
C VAL A 123 -1.02 18.59 4.43
N CYS A 124 -2.13 18.49 5.14
CA CYS A 124 -2.97 17.31 5.11
C CYS A 124 -3.88 17.33 3.89
N ILE A 125 -4.01 16.17 3.24
CA ILE A 125 -4.85 15.99 2.05
C ILE A 125 -5.86 14.88 2.33
N TYR A 126 -7.16 15.22 2.29
CA TYR A 126 -8.27 14.31 2.53
C TYR A 126 -9.24 14.39 1.35
N MET A 127 -8.99 13.62 0.31
CA MET A 127 -9.69 13.71 -0.97
C MET A 127 -10.08 12.32 -1.49
N GLY A 128 -11.05 12.27 -2.41
CA GLY A 128 -11.32 11.10 -3.23
C GLY A 128 -10.26 10.89 -4.31
N MET A 129 -10.32 9.74 -4.98
CA MET A 129 -9.36 9.36 -6.05
C MET A 129 -9.64 10.12 -7.36
N ILE A 130 -9.44 11.42 -7.33
CA ILE A 130 -9.56 12.34 -8.48
C ILE A 130 -8.19 12.91 -8.87
N PRO A 131 -7.98 13.39 -10.10
CA PRO A 131 -6.69 13.93 -10.54
C PRO A 131 -6.16 15.06 -9.67
N GLU A 132 -7.04 15.85 -9.09
CA GLU A 132 -6.70 16.95 -8.17
C GLU A 132 -5.95 16.47 -6.93
N LEU A 133 -6.19 15.22 -6.49
CA LEU A 133 -5.41 14.61 -5.41
C LEU A 133 -3.93 14.45 -5.81
N ALA A 134 -3.64 13.90 -6.99
CA ALA A 134 -2.26 13.76 -7.48
C ALA A 134 -1.62 15.14 -7.72
N ILE A 135 -2.39 16.12 -8.23
CA ILE A 135 -1.94 17.49 -8.42
C ILE A 135 -1.58 18.13 -7.07
N ALA A 136 -2.40 17.95 -6.03
CA ALA A 136 -2.14 18.47 -4.69
C ALA A 136 -0.86 17.88 -4.08
N VAL A 137 -0.67 16.56 -4.19
CA VAL A 137 0.54 15.85 -3.75
C VAL A 137 1.80 16.42 -4.42
N LEU A 138 1.76 16.54 -5.75
CA LEU A 138 2.88 17.06 -6.54
C LEU A 138 3.12 18.56 -6.32
N ALA A 139 2.07 19.35 -6.11
CA ALA A 139 2.21 20.78 -5.81
C ALA A 139 2.88 21.01 -4.44
N CYS A 140 2.50 20.23 -3.42
CA CYS A 140 3.19 20.25 -2.13
C CYS A 140 4.69 19.91 -2.31
N ALA A 141 4.99 18.82 -3.02
CA ALA A 141 6.38 18.43 -3.29
C ALA A 141 7.15 19.50 -4.08
N ARG A 142 6.49 20.19 -5.03
CA ARG A 142 7.12 21.25 -5.83
C ARG A 142 7.60 22.42 -5.00
N ILE A 143 6.82 22.84 -4.00
CA ILE A 143 7.18 23.95 -3.11
C ILE A 143 7.93 23.52 -1.85
N GLY A 144 8.21 22.22 -1.71
CA GLY A 144 8.92 21.67 -0.54
C GLY A 144 8.05 21.55 0.72
N ALA A 145 6.72 21.62 0.59
CA ALA A 145 5.80 21.32 1.68
C ALA A 145 5.68 19.79 1.86
N ILE A 146 5.56 19.35 3.12
CA ILE A 146 5.44 17.95 3.49
C ILE A 146 3.97 17.56 3.42
N HIS A 147 3.59 16.72 2.44
CA HIS A 147 2.21 16.28 2.38
C HIS A 147 1.94 15.08 3.31
N SER A 148 0.72 15.01 3.82
CA SER A 148 0.20 13.88 4.57
C SER A 148 -1.19 13.53 4.05
N VAL A 149 -1.26 12.51 3.19
CA VAL A 149 -2.52 12.08 2.62
C VAL A 149 -3.24 11.17 3.60
N ILE A 150 -4.49 11.48 3.85
CA ILE A 150 -5.39 10.71 4.71
C ILE A 150 -6.42 10.02 3.81
N PHE A 151 -6.56 8.70 3.97
CA PHE A 151 -7.51 7.93 3.18
C PHE A 151 -8.94 8.46 3.34
N GLY A 152 -9.63 8.70 2.20
CA GLY A 152 -10.96 9.33 2.12
C GLY A 152 -12.10 8.63 2.86
N GLY A 153 -11.79 7.53 3.50
CA GLY A 153 -12.72 6.75 4.30
C GLY A 153 -12.54 6.86 5.81
N PHE A 154 -11.58 7.63 6.34
CA PHE A 154 -11.39 7.77 7.78
C PHE A 154 -12.44 8.65 8.46
N SER A 155 -12.67 8.40 9.76
CA SER A 155 -13.57 9.19 10.61
C SER A 155 -12.98 10.55 10.99
N ALA A 156 -13.83 11.47 11.44
CA ALA A 156 -13.42 12.78 11.94
C ALA A 156 -12.35 12.69 13.05
N GLN A 157 -12.51 11.77 14.00
CA GLN A 157 -11.53 11.56 15.07
C GLN A 157 -10.18 11.10 14.53
N SER A 158 -10.19 10.13 13.60
CA SER A 158 -8.95 9.67 12.96
C SER A 158 -8.22 10.78 12.19
N ILE A 159 -8.96 11.72 11.63
CA ILE A 159 -8.39 12.89 10.93
C ILE A 159 -7.82 13.85 11.97
N ALA A 160 -8.57 14.19 13.01
CA ALA A 160 -8.12 15.09 14.08
C ALA A 160 -6.79 14.62 14.70
N ASP A 161 -6.70 13.32 15.05
CA ASP A 161 -5.48 12.73 15.62
C ASP A 161 -4.26 12.89 14.70
N ARG A 162 -4.43 12.78 13.38
CA ARG A 162 -3.35 12.93 12.39
C ARG A 162 -2.97 14.38 12.15
N LEU A 163 -3.96 15.28 12.18
CA LEU A 163 -3.72 16.72 12.09
C LEU A 163 -2.87 17.22 13.26
N ASP A 164 -3.22 16.78 14.47
CA ASP A 164 -2.53 17.15 15.72
C ASP A 164 -1.11 16.58 15.75
N ASP A 165 -0.94 15.29 15.42
CA ASP A 165 0.37 14.63 15.40
C ASP A 165 1.30 15.24 14.34
N ALA A 166 0.79 15.44 13.10
CA ALA A 166 1.54 16.09 12.03
C ALA A 166 1.79 17.58 12.29
N LYS A 167 1.09 18.19 13.25
CA LYS A 167 1.06 19.65 13.43
C LYS A 167 0.73 20.35 12.12
N ALA A 168 -0.24 19.84 11.40
CA ALA A 168 -0.67 20.40 10.13
C ALA A 168 -1.35 21.76 10.33
N THR A 169 -1.14 22.64 9.37
CA THR A 169 -1.74 23.99 9.39
C THR A 169 -2.60 24.26 8.16
N TYR A 170 -2.59 23.36 7.19
CA TYR A 170 -3.37 23.46 5.96
C TYR A 170 -4.03 22.13 5.64
N ILE A 171 -5.23 22.20 5.09
CA ILE A 171 -5.99 21.03 4.63
C ILE A 171 -6.45 21.25 3.19
N ILE A 172 -6.35 20.20 2.39
CA ILE A 172 -6.95 20.12 1.05
C ILE A 172 -7.98 18.98 1.09
N THR A 173 -9.21 19.27 0.65
CA THR A 173 -10.31 18.30 0.66
C THR A 173 -11.24 18.48 -0.53
N CYS A 174 -12.30 17.67 -0.61
CA CYS A 174 -13.41 17.86 -1.55
C CYS A 174 -14.71 18.14 -0.81
N ASP A 175 -15.69 18.68 -1.49
CA ASP A 175 -17.07 18.77 -1.02
C ASP A 175 -17.60 17.37 -0.64
N GLY A 176 -17.35 16.38 -1.48
CA GLY A 176 -17.63 14.98 -1.26
C GLY A 176 -16.80 14.08 -2.18
N ALA A 177 -16.93 12.77 -2.05
CA ALA A 177 -16.33 11.77 -2.91
C ALA A 177 -17.31 10.65 -3.21
N TYR A 178 -17.19 10.05 -4.39
CA TYR A 178 -17.91 8.83 -4.75
C TYR A 178 -17.13 7.58 -4.35
N ARG A 179 -17.85 6.57 -3.86
CA ARG A 179 -17.31 5.23 -3.61
C ARG A 179 -18.37 4.16 -3.90
N GLY A 180 -18.38 3.63 -5.12
CA GLY A 180 -19.45 2.79 -5.60
C GLY A 180 -20.78 3.55 -5.60
N ALA A 181 -21.80 2.99 -4.96
CA ALA A 181 -23.11 3.64 -4.83
C ALA A 181 -23.20 4.66 -3.67
N LYS A 182 -22.10 4.89 -2.94
CA LYS A 182 -22.11 5.78 -1.77
C LYS A 182 -21.43 7.10 -2.05
N ASP A 183 -22.05 8.18 -1.58
CA ASP A 183 -21.45 9.50 -1.49
C ASP A 183 -20.87 9.69 -0.08
N ILE A 184 -19.65 10.17 0.00
CA ILE A 184 -18.96 10.44 1.25
C ILE A 184 -18.83 11.95 1.42
N PRO A 185 -19.41 12.56 2.46
CA PRO A 185 -19.40 14.00 2.67
C PRO A 185 -18.08 14.48 3.28
N LEU A 186 -16.99 14.53 2.48
CA LEU A 186 -15.64 14.75 2.96
C LEU A 186 -15.49 16.06 3.73
N LYS A 187 -16.02 17.18 3.19
CA LYS A 187 -15.93 18.50 3.86
C LYS A 187 -16.65 18.51 5.22
N SER A 188 -17.81 17.86 5.33
CA SER A 188 -18.52 17.75 6.61
C SER A 188 -17.69 16.96 7.64
N ILE A 189 -17.04 15.87 7.22
CA ILE A 189 -16.15 15.08 8.08
C ILE A 189 -14.93 15.91 8.54
N ILE A 190 -14.39 16.76 7.65
CA ILE A 190 -13.33 17.70 8.03
C ILE A 190 -13.84 18.73 9.03
N ASP A 191 -15.04 19.30 8.84
CA ASP A 191 -15.60 20.26 9.80
C ASP A 191 -15.79 19.64 11.20
N ASP A 192 -16.25 18.40 11.26
CA ASP A 192 -16.35 17.64 12.51
C ASP A 192 -14.97 17.40 13.15
N ALA A 193 -13.94 17.07 12.33
CA ALA A 193 -12.57 16.89 12.80
C ALA A 193 -11.95 18.18 13.34
N LEU A 194 -12.41 19.33 12.88
CA LEU A 194 -11.89 20.63 13.27
C LEU A 194 -12.64 21.30 14.43
N VAL A 195 -13.60 20.63 15.05
CA VAL A 195 -14.28 21.16 16.23
C VAL A 195 -13.25 21.40 17.34
N GLY A 196 -13.12 22.67 17.78
CA GLY A 196 -12.13 23.08 18.78
C GLY A 196 -10.69 23.25 18.26
N ASN A 197 -10.39 22.92 17.00
CA ASN A 197 -9.08 23.14 16.40
C ASN A 197 -8.87 24.62 16.06
N THR A 198 -7.73 25.18 16.48
CA THR A 198 -7.35 26.58 16.23
C THR A 198 -6.05 26.71 15.41
N THR A 199 -5.45 25.61 15.00
CA THR A 199 -4.15 25.60 14.31
C THR A 199 -4.29 25.62 12.78
N ILE A 200 -5.41 25.14 12.24
CA ILE A 200 -5.64 25.14 10.79
C ILE A 200 -5.94 26.54 10.29
N LYS A 201 -5.07 27.00 9.38
CA LYS A 201 -5.17 28.33 8.76
C LYS A 201 -6.17 28.34 7.61
N ASN A 202 -6.03 27.38 6.69
CA ASN A 202 -6.91 27.26 5.51
C ASN A 202 -7.34 25.81 5.26
N VAL A 203 -8.57 25.70 4.76
CA VAL A 203 -9.14 24.47 4.18
C VAL A 203 -9.50 24.78 2.72
N ILE A 204 -8.77 24.18 1.77
CA ILE A 204 -9.03 24.32 0.33
C ILE A 204 -9.94 23.18 -0.10
N VAL A 205 -11.11 23.51 -0.66
CA VAL A 205 -12.19 22.58 -0.99
C VAL A 205 -12.35 22.48 -2.50
N CYS A 206 -12.13 21.30 -3.06
CA CYS A 206 -12.35 20.99 -4.47
C CYS A 206 -13.78 20.49 -4.70
N THR A 207 -14.42 20.94 -5.76
CA THR A 207 -15.76 20.48 -6.13
C THR A 207 -15.69 19.13 -6.82
N ARG A 208 -16.35 18.09 -6.27
CA ARG A 208 -16.51 16.79 -6.92
C ARG A 208 -17.96 16.33 -7.02
N THR A 209 -18.67 16.26 -5.90
CA THR A 209 -20.04 15.74 -5.84
C THR A 209 -21.11 16.83 -5.95
N ARG A 210 -20.71 18.09 -5.81
CA ARG A 210 -21.61 19.26 -5.71
C ARG A 210 -22.54 19.18 -4.50
N THR A 211 -22.11 18.45 -3.48
CA THR A 211 -22.80 18.40 -2.19
C THR A 211 -22.74 19.79 -1.54
N ALA A 212 -23.87 20.26 -1.03
CA ALA A 212 -23.91 21.52 -0.32
C ALA A 212 -23.07 21.41 0.97
N VAL A 213 -22.08 22.30 1.11
CA VAL A 213 -21.15 22.30 2.25
C VAL A 213 -21.14 23.67 2.92
N SER A 214 -20.84 23.68 4.21
CA SER A 214 -20.58 24.92 4.95
C SER A 214 -19.17 25.43 4.62
N MET A 215 -19.05 26.71 4.35
CA MET A 215 -17.76 27.38 4.09
C MET A 215 -17.54 28.48 5.13
N LEU A 216 -16.61 28.23 6.05
CA LEU A 216 -16.26 29.20 7.10
C LEU A 216 -15.45 30.34 6.48
N LYS A 217 -16.00 31.56 6.51
CA LYS A 217 -15.35 32.76 5.98
C LYS A 217 -14.00 33.01 6.67
N GLY A 218 -12.96 33.21 5.86
CA GLY A 218 -11.60 33.49 6.34
C GLY A 218 -10.72 32.24 6.57
N ARG A 219 -11.35 31.03 6.58
CA ARG A 219 -10.64 29.75 6.67
C ARG A 219 -10.79 28.93 5.39
N ASP A 220 -12.02 28.80 4.87
CA ASP A 220 -12.35 27.88 3.80
C ASP A 220 -12.33 28.61 2.45
N LEU A 221 -11.71 27.97 1.47
CA LEU A 221 -11.48 28.49 0.11
C LEU A 221 -11.92 27.44 -0.90
N TRP A 222 -12.57 27.89 -1.99
CA TRP A 222 -12.84 27.01 -3.12
C TRP A 222 -11.59 26.87 -4.01
N TRP A 223 -11.20 25.64 -4.31
CA TRP A 223 -10.10 25.31 -5.22
C TRP A 223 -10.21 26.03 -6.55
N GLU A 224 -11.40 25.98 -7.16
CA GLU A 224 -11.66 26.57 -8.47
C GLU A 224 -11.54 28.10 -8.47
N ASP A 225 -11.92 28.74 -7.38
CA ASP A 225 -11.81 30.20 -7.28
C ASP A 225 -10.36 30.64 -7.04
N GLU A 226 -9.60 29.87 -6.27
CA GLU A 226 -8.17 30.13 -6.08
C GLU A 226 -7.38 29.92 -7.39
N ILE A 227 -7.71 28.87 -8.17
CA ILE A 227 -7.13 28.65 -9.50
C ILE A 227 -7.43 29.81 -10.43
N LYS A 228 -8.68 30.29 -10.51
CA LYS A 228 -9.03 31.47 -11.32
C LYS A 228 -8.21 32.73 -10.96
N LYS A 229 -7.91 32.93 -9.67
CA LYS A 229 -7.06 34.04 -9.23
C LYS A 229 -5.63 33.89 -9.77
N VAL A 230 -5.08 32.68 -9.76
CA VAL A 230 -3.75 32.38 -10.29
C VAL A 230 -3.71 32.52 -11.81
N GLU A 231 -4.74 32.07 -12.51
CA GLU A 231 -4.90 32.25 -13.96
C GLU A 231 -4.96 33.74 -14.33
N ALA A 232 -5.70 34.54 -13.57
CA ALA A 232 -5.78 35.99 -13.77
C ALA A 232 -4.42 36.72 -13.55
N GLN A 233 -3.52 36.10 -12.79
CA GLN A 233 -2.13 36.57 -12.62
C GLN A 233 -1.22 36.15 -13.80
N GLY A 234 -1.72 35.36 -14.75
CA GLY A 234 -0.95 34.85 -15.88
C GLY A 234 0.07 33.76 -15.52
N ILE A 235 -0.07 33.11 -14.38
CA ILE A 235 0.87 32.09 -13.90
C ILE A 235 0.66 30.78 -14.67
N THR A 236 1.65 30.35 -15.40
CA THR A 236 1.68 29.09 -16.16
C THR A 236 2.79 28.14 -15.69
N SER A 237 3.72 28.61 -14.87
CA SER A 237 4.80 27.83 -14.30
C SER A 237 5.22 28.41 -12.96
N VAL A 238 5.58 27.54 -12.02
CA VAL A 238 6.21 27.85 -10.73
C VAL A 238 7.47 27.03 -10.62
N ASP A 239 8.59 27.67 -10.32
CA ASP A 239 9.86 26.96 -10.13
C ASP A 239 9.78 26.00 -8.95
N ALA A 240 10.34 24.80 -9.13
CA ALA A 240 10.43 23.84 -8.05
C ALA A 240 11.45 24.33 -6.98
N VAL A 241 11.08 24.23 -5.71
CA VAL A 241 11.98 24.62 -4.60
C VAL A 241 13.12 23.61 -4.48
N GLU A 242 14.33 24.09 -4.26
CA GLU A 242 15.47 23.22 -4.00
C GLU A 242 15.32 22.48 -2.68
N MET A 243 15.43 21.15 -2.74
CA MET A 243 15.37 20.26 -1.58
C MET A 243 16.71 19.58 -1.36
N ASP A 244 17.06 19.37 -0.11
CA ASP A 244 18.10 18.40 0.25
C ASP A 244 17.61 16.97 -0.08
N ALA A 245 18.54 16.09 -0.45
CA ALA A 245 18.23 14.68 -0.70
C ALA A 245 17.47 14.02 0.47
N GLU A 246 17.79 14.42 1.70
CA GLU A 246 17.19 13.89 2.93
C GLU A 246 16.04 14.75 3.49
N ASP A 247 15.67 15.86 2.83
CA ASP A 247 14.47 16.60 3.22
C ASP A 247 13.23 15.68 3.17
N PRO A 248 12.36 15.72 4.21
CA PRO A 248 11.12 14.95 4.22
C PRO A 248 10.23 15.29 3.02
N LEU A 249 9.73 14.27 2.35
CA LEU A 249 8.77 14.40 1.25
C LEU A 249 7.33 14.29 1.75
N PHE A 250 7.07 13.28 2.56
CA PHE A 250 5.73 13.05 3.12
C PHE A 250 5.76 12.33 4.47
N ILE A 251 4.62 12.43 5.16
CA ILE A 251 4.29 11.68 6.35
C ILE A 251 3.08 10.80 6.02
N LEU A 252 3.23 9.48 6.14
CA LEU A 252 2.12 8.57 5.94
C LEU A 252 1.82 7.78 7.21
N TYR A 253 0.58 7.89 7.68
CA TYR A 253 0.16 7.28 8.93
C TYR A 253 -0.25 5.82 8.75
N THR A 254 0.33 4.96 9.58
CA THR A 254 -0.06 3.55 9.71
C THR A 254 -0.70 3.29 11.06
N SER A 255 -1.54 2.23 11.13
CA SER A 255 -2.09 1.76 12.40
C SER A 255 -0.96 1.24 13.30
N GLY A 256 -0.82 1.81 14.49
CA GLY A 256 0.13 1.31 15.48
C GLY A 256 -0.46 0.19 16.33
N SER A 257 0.37 -0.73 16.82
CA SER A 257 -0.03 -1.76 17.80
C SER A 257 -0.57 -1.16 19.11
N THR A 258 -0.16 0.08 19.44
CA THR A 258 -0.57 0.81 20.65
C THR A 258 -1.85 1.64 20.49
N GLY A 259 -2.52 1.57 19.33
CA GLY A 259 -3.75 2.35 19.06
C GLY A 259 -3.52 3.77 18.54
N LYS A 260 -2.38 4.41 18.81
CA LYS A 260 -2.04 5.72 18.22
C LYS A 260 -1.44 5.55 16.83
N PRO A 261 -1.87 6.33 15.83
CA PRO A 261 -1.28 6.28 14.50
C PRO A 261 0.21 6.65 14.55
N LYS A 262 0.98 6.10 13.61
CA LYS A 262 2.43 6.23 13.48
C LYS A 262 2.72 6.94 12.16
N GLY A 263 3.24 8.14 12.18
CA GLY A 263 3.61 8.90 10.98
C GLY A 263 4.96 8.44 10.44
N VAL A 264 4.95 7.59 9.42
CA VAL A 264 6.17 7.16 8.71
C VAL A 264 6.67 8.29 7.83
N VAL A 265 7.95 8.65 7.97
CA VAL A 265 8.59 9.72 7.20
C VAL A 265 9.49 9.13 6.12
N HIS A 266 9.28 9.56 4.87
CA HIS A 266 10.18 9.27 3.75
C HIS A 266 10.88 10.54 3.27
N SER A 267 12.17 10.41 2.90
CA SER A 267 12.96 11.48 2.30
C SER A 267 12.74 11.58 0.79
N THR A 268 13.18 12.69 0.20
CA THR A 268 12.92 13.01 -1.20
C THR A 268 13.70 12.11 -2.16
N ALA A 269 15.03 12.05 -2.06
CA ALA A 269 15.86 11.44 -3.09
C ALA A 269 15.88 9.90 -3.04
N GLY A 270 16.15 9.34 -1.86
CA GLY A 270 16.25 7.89 -1.69
C GLY A 270 14.95 7.20 -2.08
N TYR A 271 13.82 7.74 -1.62
CA TYR A 271 12.50 7.24 -1.98
C TYR A 271 12.26 7.29 -3.49
N MET A 272 12.58 8.41 -4.16
CA MET A 272 12.41 8.57 -5.60
C MET A 272 13.23 7.52 -6.40
N VAL A 273 14.50 7.40 -6.08
CA VAL A 273 15.41 6.47 -6.79
C VAL A 273 14.96 5.04 -6.64
N TYR A 274 14.60 4.64 -5.41
CA TYR A 274 14.20 3.27 -5.11
C TYR A 274 12.85 2.89 -5.72
N THR A 275 11.84 3.75 -5.61
CA THR A 275 10.50 3.46 -6.14
C THR A 275 10.52 3.40 -7.67
N ASN A 276 11.27 4.27 -8.32
CA ASN A 276 11.46 4.20 -9.77
C ASN A 276 12.18 2.90 -10.18
N TYR A 277 13.28 2.55 -9.49
CA TYR A 277 14.05 1.34 -9.77
C TYR A 277 13.20 0.08 -9.67
N THR A 278 12.43 -0.04 -8.58
CA THR A 278 11.57 -1.20 -8.36
C THR A 278 10.40 -1.24 -9.36
N PHE A 279 9.80 -0.10 -9.68
CA PHE A 279 8.74 -0.01 -10.70
C PHE A 279 9.21 -0.52 -12.06
N VAL A 280 10.35 -0.02 -12.54
CA VAL A 280 10.89 -0.40 -13.85
C VAL A 280 11.27 -1.88 -13.90
N ASN A 281 11.88 -2.40 -12.85
CA ASN A 281 12.41 -3.75 -12.82
C ASN A 281 11.37 -4.82 -12.48
N VAL A 282 10.52 -4.60 -11.49
CA VAL A 282 9.50 -5.60 -11.09
C VAL A 282 8.49 -5.80 -12.21
N PHE A 283 7.95 -4.71 -12.74
CA PHE A 283 6.92 -4.78 -13.78
C PHE A 283 7.49 -4.88 -15.21
N GLN A 284 8.81 -4.85 -15.38
CA GLN A 284 9.46 -4.77 -16.70
C GLN A 284 8.84 -3.68 -17.57
N TYR A 285 8.58 -2.52 -16.93
CA TYR A 285 7.85 -1.41 -17.51
C TYR A 285 8.54 -0.90 -18.79
N GLU A 286 7.76 -0.73 -19.84
CA GLU A 286 8.21 -0.11 -21.10
C GLU A 286 7.53 1.26 -21.29
N PRO A 287 8.18 2.23 -21.96
CA PRO A 287 7.69 3.64 -22.00
C PRO A 287 6.27 3.85 -22.52
N ASN A 288 5.72 2.91 -23.28
CA ASN A 288 4.38 3.01 -23.85
C ASN A 288 3.35 2.14 -23.11
N ASP A 289 3.74 1.44 -22.06
CA ASP A 289 2.82 0.64 -21.29
C ASP A 289 1.92 1.53 -20.45
N LEU A 290 0.63 1.17 -20.39
CA LEU A 290 -0.32 1.77 -19.48
C LEU A 290 -0.36 0.95 -18.19
N PHE A 291 -0.03 1.60 -17.08
CA PHE A 291 0.00 0.99 -15.76
C PHE A 291 -1.26 1.34 -14.97
N PHE A 292 -1.99 0.33 -14.54
CA PHE A 292 -3.19 0.47 -13.73
C PHE A 292 -2.94 -0.12 -12.34
N CYS A 293 -2.75 0.76 -11.36
CA CYS A 293 -2.73 0.41 -9.95
C CYS A 293 -4.07 0.75 -9.32
N THR A 294 -4.74 -0.23 -8.71
CA THR A 294 -6.07 -0.08 -8.13
C THR A 294 -6.05 0.41 -6.68
N ALA A 295 -4.88 0.74 -6.14
CA ALA A 295 -4.74 1.25 -4.78
C ALA A 295 -5.25 2.70 -4.68
N ASP A 296 -5.47 3.15 -3.43
CA ASP A 296 -5.75 4.53 -3.11
C ASP A 296 -4.45 5.29 -2.78
N ILE A 297 -4.35 6.55 -3.20
CA ILE A 297 -3.18 7.41 -2.88
C ILE A 297 -3.06 7.66 -1.36
N GLY A 298 -4.12 7.50 -0.59
CA GLY A 298 -4.07 7.53 0.88
C GLY A 298 -3.24 6.40 1.51
N TRP A 299 -2.74 5.45 0.71
CA TRP A 299 -1.84 4.37 1.11
C TRP A 299 -0.50 4.49 0.40
N ILE A 300 0.54 3.85 0.97
CA ILE A 300 1.89 3.90 0.39
C ILE A 300 1.91 3.37 -1.06
N THR A 301 1.09 2.38 -1.38
CA THR A 301 1.01 1.82 -2.74
C THR A 301 0.59 2.87 -3.75
N GLY A 302 -0.39 3.70 -3.42
CA GLY A 302 -0.81 4.80 -4.27
C GLY A 302 0.24 5.90 -4.42
N HIS A 303 0.90 6.29 -3.31
CA HIS A 303 2.03 7.21 -3.38
C HIS A 303 3.12 6.71 -4.33
N SER A 304 3.60 5.49 -4.08
CA SER A 304 4.75 4.94 -4.79
C SER A 304 4.43 4.54 -6.23
N TYR A 305 3.27 3.90 -6.47
CA TYR A 305 3.00 3.24 -7.76
C TYR A 305 1.77 3.77 -8.51
N ILE A 306 1.15 4.87 -8.04
CA ILE A 306 0.24 5.68 -8.89
C ILE A 306 0.91 7.01 -9.24
N VAL A 307 1.56 7.66 -8.27
CA VAL A 307 2.11 9.01 -8.44
C VAL A 307 3.60 8.96 -8.78
N TYR A 308 4.47 8.67 -7.83
CA TYR A 308 5.88 8.98 -7.95
C TYR A 308 6.66 8.09 -8.91
N ALA A 309 6.55 6.78 -8.81
CA ALA A 309 7.33 5.88 -9.66
C ALA A 309 6.92 5.92 -11.14
N PRO A 310 5.62 5.80 -11.50
CA PRO A 310 5.24 5.89 -12.91
C PRO A 310 5.61 7.24 -13.54
N LEU A 311 5.35 8.35 -12.84
CA LEU A 311 5.66 9.67 -13.37
C LEU A 311 7.16 9.91 -13.48
N SER A 312 7.97 9.49 -12.50
CA SER A 312 9.43 9.62 -12.58
C SER A 312 10.03 8.76 -13.69
N ALA A 313 9.37 7.67 -14.08
CA ALA A 313 9.73 6.88 -15.24
C ALA A 313 9.28 7.49 -16.59
N GLY A 314 8.54 8.59 -16.57
CA GLY A 314 7.94 9.17 -17.79
C GLY A 314 6.79 8.31 -18.32
N GLY A 315 6.17 7.54 -17.47
CA GLY A 315 5.09 6.60 -17.76
C GLY A 315 3.69 7.22 -17.78
N THR A 316 2.70 6.39 -18.08
CA THR A 316 1.28 6.73 -17.99
C THR A 316 0.64 5.91 -16.88
N SER A 317 0.07 6.58 -15.88
CA SER A 317 -0.63 5.97 -14.75
C SER A 317 -2.13 6.11 -14.92
N LEU A 318 -2.87 5.01 -14.78
CA LEU A 318 -4.33 5.04 -14.74
C LEU A 318 -4.78 5.11 -13.28
N MET A 319 -5.57 6.14 -12.96
CA MET A 319 -6.23 6.35 -11.67
C MET A 319 -7.70 6.01 -11.78
N PHE A 320 -8.22 5.25 -10.85
CA PHE A 320 -9.63 4.87 -10.80
C PHE A 320 -10.28 5.36 -9.50
N GLU A 321 -11.40 6.08 -9.62
CA GLU A 321 -12.11 6.64 -8.47
C GLU A 321 -13.00 5.60 -7.76
N GLY A 322 -13.44 4.56 -8.48
CA GLY A 322 -14.48 3.64 -8.02
C GLY A 322 -13.97 2.44 -7.23
N ILE A 323 -14.82 1.43 -7.18
CA ILE A 323 -14.55 0.11 -6.59
C ILE A 323 -14.73 -0.99 -7.63
N PRO A 324 -14.11 -2.17 -7.47
CA PRO A 324 -14.10 -3.22 -8.50
C PRO A 324 -15.48 -3.80 -8.83
N THR A 325 -16.46 -3.60 -7.93
CA THR A 325 -17.80 -4.20 -8.03
C THR A 325 -18.90 -3.18 -8.32
N PHE A 326 -18.56 -1.96 -8.76
CA PHE A 326 -19.56 -0.94 -9.09
C PHE A 326 -19.35 -0.42 -10.53
N PRO A 327 -20.40 -0.37 -11.36
CA PRO A 327 -21.79 -0.77 -11.08
C PRO A 327 -22.00 -2.29 -10.96
N ASP A 328 -21.05 -3.08 -11.45
CA ASP A 328 -21.02 -4.53 -11.37
C ASP A 328 -19.58 -5.08 -11.32
N ALA A 329 -19.42 -6.39 -11.19
CA ALA A 329 -18.13 -7.06 -11.05
C ALA A 329 -17.29 -7.09 -12.35
N GLY A 330 -17.79 -6.57 -13.45
CA GLY A 330 -17.07 -6.41 -14.73
C GLY A 330 -16.19 -5.14 -14.76
N ARG A 331 -16.34 -4.24 -13.80
CA ARG A 331 -15.75 -2.89 -13.85
C ARG A 331 -14.25 -2.83 -14.13
N PHE A 332 -13.45 -3.70 -13.53
CA PHE A 332 -12.01 -3.74 -13.83
C PHE A 332 -11.71 -4.19 -15.24
N TRP A 333 -12.49 -5.14 -15.74
CA TRP A 333 -12.33 -5.70 -17.09
C TRP A 333 -12.76 -4.69 -18.15
N ASP A 334 -13.82 -3.91 -17.89
CA ASP A 334 -14.22 -2.77 -18.73
C ASP A 334 -13.08 -1.75 -18.87
N ILE A 335 -12.43 -1.40 -17.75
CA ILE A 335 -11.33 -0.43 -17.74
C ILE A 335 -10.14 -0.96 -18.55
N ILE A 336 -9.78 -2.23 -18.35
CA ILE A 336 -8.66 -2.87 -19.06
C ILE A 336 -8.94 -2.91 -20.56
N ASP A 337 -10.13 -3.31 -20.96
CA ASP A 337 -10.54 -3.37 -22.37
C ASP A 337 -10.61 -1.97 -22.99
N LYS A 338 -11.27 -1.02 -22.32
CA LYS A 338 -11.44 0.35 -22.77
C LYS A 338 -10.10 1.07 -23.05
N PHE A 339 -9.15 0.96 -22.14
CA PHE A 339 -7.88 1.67 -22.22
C PHE A 339 -6.72 0.82 -22.71
N LYS A 340 -6.93 -0.47 -22.95
CA LYS A 340 -5.89 -1.43 -23.35
C LYS A 340 -4.73 -1.42 -22.36
N VAL A 341 -5.07 -1.59 -21.08
CA VAL A 341 -4.12 -1.66 -19.97
C VAL A 341 -3.08 -2.78 -20.19
N ASN A 342 -1.83 -2.48 -19.94
CA ASN A 342 -0.72 -3.43 -20.10
C ASN A 342 -0.32 -4.08 -18.78
N ILE A 343 -0.39 -3.35 -17.67
CA ILE A 343 0.02 -3.84 -16.36
C ILE A 343 -1.10 -3.56 -15.35
N LEU A 344 -1.62 -4.61 -14.74
CA LEU A 344 -2.62 -4.51 -13.65
C LEU A 344 -1.94 -4.83 -12.32
N TYR A 345 -2.01 -3.91 -11.36
CA TYR A 345 -1.48 -4.06 -10.01
C TYR A 345 -2.58 -3.85 -8.98
N THR A 346 -2.98 -4.92 -8.30
CA THR A 346 -4.16 -4.93 -7.43
C THR A 346 -3.95 -5.76 -6.15
N ALA A 347 -4.90 -5.68 -5.22
CA ALA A 347 -4.84 -6.45 -3.98
C ALA A 347 -5.45 -7.86 -4.15
N PRO A 348 -4.89 -8.90 -3.52
CA PRO A 348 -5.49 -10.25 -3.48
C PRO A 348 -6.95 -10.26 -2.99
N THR A 349 -7.30 -9.40 -2.04
CA THR A 349 -8.71 -9.22 -1.59
C THR A 349 -9.63 -8.82 -2.74
N ALA A 350 -9.20 -7.93 -3.65
CA ALA A 350 -10.00 -7.57 -4.82
C ALA A 350 -10.16 -8.76 -5.77
N ILE A 351 -9.09 -9.52 -5.99
CA ILE A 351 -9.13 -10.74 -6.83
C ILE A 351 -10.12 -11.75 -6.24
N ARG A 352 -10.01 -12.09 -4.94
CA ARG A 352 -10.93 -13.02 -4.27
C ARG A 352 -12.38 -12.55 -4.34
N SER A 353 -12.61 -11.26 -4.15
CA SER A 353 -13.95 -10.67 -4.30
C SER A 353 -14.50 -10.87 -5.71
N LEU A 354 -13.68 -10.64 -6.74
CA LEU A 354 -14.11 -10.83 -8.14
C LEU A 354 -14.30 -12.30 -8.51
N MET A 355 -13.48 -13.21 -7.96
CA MET A 355 -13.66 -14.65 -8.12
C MET A 355 -15.05 -15.13 -7.69
N SER A 356 -15.59 -14.57 -6.62
CA SER A 356 -16.89 -14.99 -6.08
C SER A 356 -18.08 -14.74 -7.02
N PHE A 357 -17.90 -13.86 -8.03
CA PHE A 357 -18.92 -13.61 -9.07
C PHE A 357 -18.80 -14.57 -10.27
N GLY A 358 -17.84 -15.51 -10.24
CA GLY A 358 -17.60 -16.43 -11.36
C GLY A 358 -16.94 -15.75 -12.56
N LEU A 359 -17.02 -16.40 -13.74
CA LEU A 359 -16.37 -15.93 -14.96
C LEU A 359 -17.26 -15.01 -15.83
N GLY A 360 -18.58 -15.01 -15.62
CA GLY A 360 -19.49 -14.16 -16.39
C GLY A 360 -19.04 -12.70 -16.52
N PRO A 361 -18.62 -12.03 -15.44
CA PRO A 361 -18.13 -10.66 -15.52
C PRO A 361 -16.83 -10.48 -16.32
N VAL A 362 -16.04 -11.55 -16.53
CA VAL A 362 -14.80 -11.52 -17.33
C VAL A 362 -15.07 -11.75 -18.80
N GLU A 363 -16.11 -12.55 -19.09
CA GLU A 363 -16.48 -12.92 -20.44
C GLU A 363 -16.94 -11.72 -21.26
N GLY A 364 -16.50 -11.65 -22.51
CA GLY A 364 -16.84 -10.55 -23.42
C GLY A 364 -15.86 -9.37 -23.41
N HIS A 365 -14.88 -9.35 -22.49
CA HIS A 365 -13.84 -8.33 -22.46
C HIS A 365 -12.56 -8.78 -23.17
N ASP A 366 -11.96 -7.88 -23.93
CA ASP A 366 -10.64 -8.09 -24.53
C ASP A 366 -9.52 -7.71 -23.55
N LEU A 367 -8.97 -8.70 -22.87
CA LEU A 367 -7.86 -8.55 -21.93
C LEU A 367 -6.48 -8.80 -22.58
N SER A 368 -6.41 -8.95 -23.90
CA SER A 368 -5.19 -9.34 -24.63
C SER A 368 -4.06 -8.30 -24.56
N SER A 369 -4.37 -7.07 -24.14
CA SER A 369 -3.39 -6.01 -23.92
C SER A 369 -2.54 -6.22 -22.66
N LEU A 370 -3.02 -7.03 -21.71
CA LEU A 370 -2.28 -7.32 -20.48
C LEU A 370 -0.97 -8.06 -20.77
N LYS A 371 0.10 -7.61 -20.16
CA LYS A 371 1.45 -8.16 -20.23
C LYS A 371 1.93 -8.66 -18.86
N VAL A 372 1.55 -7.97 -17.79
CA VAL A 372 1.96 -8.27 -16.41
C VAL A 372 0.77 -8.11 -15.48
N LEU A 373 0.65 -9.05 -14.56
CA LEU A 373 -0.28 -8.99 -13.44
C LEU A 373 0.51 -8.84 -12.14
N GLY A 374 0.04 -8.00 -11.23
CA GLY A 374 0.73 -7.80 -9.95
C GLY A 374 -0.23 -7.86 -8.77
N THR A 375 0.30 -8.28 -7.61
CA THR A 375 -0.42 -8.33 -6.35
C THR A 375 0.33 -7.60 -5.25
N VAL A 376 -0.44 -6.96 -4.34
CA VAL A 376 0.10 -6.12 -3.28
C VAL A 376 -0.78 -6.07 -2.04
N GLY A 377 -0.16 -5.84 -0.89
CA GLY A 377 -0.81 -5.51 0.38
C GLY A 377 -1.03 -6.68 1.32
N GLU A 378 -1.13 -7.87 0.81
CA GLU A 378 -1.23 -9.13 1.55
C GLU A 378 -0.72 -10.31 0.71
N PRO A 379 -0.31 -11.44 1.30
CA PRO A 379 0.03 -12.63 0.53
C PRO A 379 -1.17 -13.12 -0.29
N ILE A 380 -0.94 -13.46 -1.56
CA ILE A 380 -1.95 -14.12 -2.38
C ILE A 380 -1.94 -15.62 -2.10
N ASN A 381 -3.12 -16.22 -1.86
CA ASN A 381 -3.24 -17.67 -1.77
C ASN A 381 -3.16 -18.32 -3.15
N GLU A 382 -2.78 -19.61 -3.18
CA GLU A 382 -2.53 -20.35 -4.43
C GLU A 382 -3.78 -20.42 -5.34
N GLU A 383 -4.97 -20.58 -4.75
CA GLU A 383 -6.23 -20.63 -5.51
C GLU A 383 -6.48 -19.32 -6.27
N ALA A 384 -6.38 -18.16 -5.58
CA ALA A 384 -6.56 -16.87 -6.22
C ALA A 384 -5.44 -16.58 -7.23
N TRP A 385 -4.22 -17.03 -6.96
CA TRP A 385 -3.10 -16.91 -7.90
C TRP A 385 -3.39 -17.69 -9.20
N HIS A 386 -3.84 -18.95 -9.10
CA HIS A 386 -4.18 -19.76 -10.27
C HIS A 386 -5.38 -19.21 -11.03
N TRP A 387 -6.42 -18.74 -10.32
CA TRP A 387 -7.56 -18.09 -10.96
C TRP A 387 -7.13 -16.85 -11.75
N TYR A 388 -6.24 -16.04 -11.17
CA TYR A 388 -5.72 -14.82 -11.77
C TYR A 388 -4.87 -15.11 -13.01
N ASP A 389 -4.00 -16.12 -12.93
CA ASP A 389 -3.19 -16.60 -14.05
C ASP A 389 -4.04 -17.15 -15.21
N GLU A 390 -4.98 -18.05 -14.89
CA GLU A 390 -5.75 -18.77 -15.90
C GLU A 390 -6.81 -17.91 -16.57
N ASN A 391 -7.54 -17.13 -15.78
CA ASN A 391 -8.73 -16.43 -16.27
C ASN A 391 -8.44 -15.00 -16.72
N ILE A 392 -7.50 -14.32 -16.11
CA ILE A 392 -7.15 -12.94 -16.45
C ILE A 392 -5.86 -12.91 -17.30
N GLY A 393 -4.81 -13.52 -16.84
CA GLY A 393 -3.52 -13.59 -17.54
C GLY A 393 -3.49 -14.56 -18.71
N LYS A 394 -4.47 -15.47 -18.81
CA LYS A 394 -4.55 -16.52 -19.84
C LYS A 394 -3.27 -17.35 -19.94
N LYS A 395 -2.55 -17.54 -18.83
CA LYS A 395 -1.24 -18.21 -18.73
C LYS A 395 -0.14 -17.59 -19.61
N LYS A 396 -0.31 -16.31 -19.94
CA LYS A 396 0.65 -15.55 -20.78
C LYS A 396 1.30 -14.41 -20.03
N CYS A 397 0.65 -13.90 -18.97
CA CYS A 397 1.13 -12.80 -18.17
C CYS A 397 1.86 -13.32 -16.93
N PRO A 398 3.14 -13.02 -16.72
CA PRO A 398 3.76 -13.29 -15.44
C PRO A 398 3.03 -12.55 -14.32
N ILE A 399 2.86 -13.24 -13.17
CA ILE A 399 2.32 -12.62 -11.96
C ILE A 399 3.50 -12.23 -11.08
N VAL A 400 3.56 -10.97 -10.67
CA VAL A 400 4.49 -10.46 -9.68
C VAL A 400 3.78 -10.28 -8.35
N ASP A 401 4.12 -11.13 -7.38
CA ASP A 401 3.61 -11.06 -6.01
C ASP A 401 4.60 -10.25 -5.17
N THR A 402 4.17 -9.07 -4.72
CA THR A 402 5.08 -8.09 -4.12
C THR A 402 4.90 -8.03 -2.61
N TRP A 403 5.99 -8.20 -1.86
CA TRP A 403 6.02 -7.91 -0.44
C TRP A 403 6.82 -6.65 -0.15
N TRP A 404 6.21 -5.75 0.61
CA TRP A 404 6.79 -4.52 1.12
C TRP A 404 5.85 -3.83 2.10
N GLN A 405 6.28 -2.75 2.71
CA GLN A 405 5.59 -2.06 3.79
C GLN A 405 5.57 -0.55 3.55
N THR A 406 4.75 0.18 4.27
CA THR A 406 4.80 1.67 4.29
C THR A 406 6.20 2.15 4.66
N GLU A 407 6.81 1.49 5.63
CA GLU A 407 8.15 1.76 6.15
C GLU A 407 9.27 1.52 5.13
N THR A 408 9.03 0.65 4.16
CA THR A 408 10.03 0.35 3.13
C THR A 408 9.94 1.26 1.90
N GLY A 409 8.83 1.98 1.74
CA GLY A 409 8.62 2.94 0.66
C GLY A 409 8.42 2.34 -0.72
N GLY A 410 8.95 1.15 -0.98
CA GLY A 410 8.85 0.44 -2.25
C GLY A 410 9.02 -1.06 -2.09
N ILE A 411 8.88 -1.82 -3.20
CA ILE A 411 8.89 -3.28 -3.26
C ILE A 411 10.25 -3.82 -2.79
N MET A 412 10.23 -4.75 -1.83
CA MET A 412 11.42 -5.36 -1.24
C MET A 412 11.68 -6.78 -1.76
N ILE A 413 10.62 -7.57 -1.89
CA ILE A 413 10.71 -8.95 -2.34
C ILE A 413 9.63 -9.17 -3.41
N SER A 414 10.04 -9.62 -4.57
CA SER A 414 9.16 -9.98 -5.70
C SER A 414 9.95 -10.70 -6.78
N ASN A 415 9.28 -11.51 -7.59
CA ASN A 415 9.84 -11.84 -8.89
C ASN A 415 9.78 -10.62 -9.82
N MET A 416 10.69 -10.56 -10.78
CA MET A 416 10.66 -9.61 -11.89
C MET A 416 9.95 -10.26 -13.07
N ALA A 417 8.96 -9.57 -13.64
CA ALA A 417 8.09 -10.13 -14.68
C ALA A 417 8.89 -10.73 -15.86
N GLY A 418 8.77 -12.05 -16.03
CA GLY A 418 9.44 -12.78 -17.11
C GLY A 418 10.97 -12.90 -16.98
N ILE A 419 11.58 -12.40 -15.90
CA ILE A 419 13.03 -12.44 -15.66
C ILE A 419 13.39 -13.46 -14.59
N THR A 420 12.81 -13.34 -13.39
CA THR A 420 12.99 -14.31 -12.32
C THR A 420 11.73 -15.16 -12.17
N PRO A 421 11.85 -16.46 -11.82
CA PRO A 421 10.68 -17.33 -11.74
C PRO A 421 9.74 -16.92 -10.62
N GLY A 422 8.45 -16.77 -10.95
CA GLY A 422 7.37 -16.65 -9.98
C GLY A 422 6.99 -18.01 -9.37
N LYS A 423 6.36 -17.98 -8.21
CA LYS A 423 5.84 -19.19 -7.55
C LYS A 423 4.54 -18.86 -6.83
N PRO A 424 3.45 -19.60 -7.04
CA PRO A 424 2.17 -19.37 -6.39
C PRO A 424 2.30 -19.22 -4.86
N GLY A 425 1.77 -18.12 -4.30
CA GLY A 425 1.81 -17.84 -2.87
C GLY A 425 3.17 -17.48 -2.29
N TRP A 426 4.18 -17.15 -3.12
CA TRP A 426 5.52 -16.76 -2.71
C TRP A 426 5.88 -15.41 -3.31
N ALA A 427 6.37 -14.50 -2.48
CA ALA A 427 6.93 -13.22 -2.95
C ALA A 427 8.25 -13.43 -3.71
N THR A 428 8.94 -14.53 -3.48
CA THR A 428 10.12 -15.05 -4.15
C THR A 428 11.44 -14.35 -3.83
N TYR A 429 11.99 -13.52 -4.72
CA TYR A 429 13.38 -13.06 -4.58
C TYR A 429 13.47 -11.64 -4.01
N PRO A 430 14.49 -11.35 -3.15
CA PRO A 430 14.74 -9.98 -2.73
C PRO A 430 15.19 -9.12 -3.92
N MET A 431 14.75 -7.87 -3.92
CA MET A 431 15.21 -6.88 -4.90
C MET A 431 16.71 -6.58 -4.70
N PRO A 432 17.45 -6.23 -5.75
CA PRO A 432 18.80 -5.70 -5.59
C PRO A 432 18.85 -4.56 -4.58
N GLY A 433 19.80 -4.62 -3.66
CA GLY A 433 19.93 -3.70 -2.52
C GLY A 433 19.20 -4.12 -1.26
N VAL A 434 18.47 -5.25 -1.29
CA VAL A 434 17.72 -5.77 -0.15
C VAL A 434 18.35 -7.07 0.33
N GLN A 435 19.17 -7.00 1.37
CA GLN A 435 19.79 -8.18 1.96
C GLN A 435 18.93 -8.73 3.09
N THR A 436 18.22 -9.82 2.80
CA THR A 436 17.33 -10.51 3.74
C THR A 436 18.06 -11.54 4.58
N ILE A 437 17.68 -11.66 5.84
CA ILE A 437 18.10 -12.73 6.77
C ILE A 437 16.87 -13.25 7.52
N LEU A 438 16.83 -14.54 7.81
CA LEU A 438 15.87 -15.11 8.75
C LEU A 438 16.55 -15.34 10.08
N VAL A 439 15.95 -14.85 11.16
CA VAL A 439 16.47 -15.03 12.52
C VAL A 439 15.48 -15.74 13.42
N ASP A 440 15.98 -16.43 14.42
CA ASP A 440 15.19 -17.02 15.50
C ASP A 440 14.75 -15.93 16.51
N ASP A 441 14.05 -16.34 17.57
CA ASP A 441 13.57 -15.41 18.60
C ASP A 441 14.69 -14.75 19.42
N LYS A 442 15.91 -15.29 19.33
CA LYS A 442 17.10 -14.71 19.98
C LYS A 442 17.89 -13.80 19.03
N GLY A 443 17.46 -13.67 17.78
CA GLY A 443 18.15 -12.88 16.76
C GLY A 443 19.33 -13.59 16.10
N LEU A 444 19.46 -14.90 16.28
CA LEU A 444 20.49 -15.70 15.62
C LEU A 444 20.00 -16.14 14.23
N GLU A 445 20.90 -16.12 13.25
CA GLU A 445 20.58 -16.57 11.91
C GLU A 445 20.11 -18.03 11.91
N VAL A 446 19.01 -18.30 11.24
CA VAL A 446 18.47 -19.64 11.06
C VAL A 446 19.29 -20.36 10.00
N THR A 447 20.06 -21.36 10.44
CA THR A 447 20.91 -22.21 9.57
C THR A 447 20.37 -23.63 9.42
N THR A 448 19.37 -24.02 10.22
CA THR A 448 18.75 -25.34 10.19
C THR A 448 17.63 -25.40 9.17
N ILE A 449 17.65 -26.41 8.32
CA ILE A 449 16.60 -26.69 7.34
C ILE A 449 15.66 -27.75 7.93
N GLU A 450 14.37 -27.42 7.95
CA GLU A 450 13.30 -28.35 8.31
C GLU A 450 12.40 -28.54 7.07
N GLU A 451 12.25 -29.78 6.62
CA GLU A 451 11.47 -30.11 5.41
C GLU A 451 11.87 -29.30 4.14
N GLY A 452 13.17 -29.00 3.98
CA GLY A 452 13.69 -28.20 2.84
C GLY A 452 13.49 -26.69 2.96
N LEU A 453 13.10 -26.20 4.15
CA LEU A 453 12.79 -24.78 4.38
C LEU A 453 13.54 -24.24 5.62
N TYR A 454 14.04 -23.02 5.50
CA TYR A 454 14.43 -22.19 6.65
C TYR A 454 13.19 -21.43 7.12
N ARG A 455 12.91 -21.41 8.43
CA ARG A 455 11.76 -20.70 9.02
C ARG A 455 12.24 -19.74 10.08
N GLY A 456 11.85 -18.46 9.99
CA GLY A 456 12.25 -17.46 10.98
C GLY A 456 11.57 -16.12 10.82
N ASN A 457 12.01 -15.16 11.63
CA ASN A 457 11.60 -13.77 11.57
C ASN A 457 12.40 -13.05 10.46
N LEU A 458 11.70 -12.37 9.56
CA LEU A 458 12.33 -11.69 8.44
C LEU A 458 12.98 -10.39 8.90
N CYS A 459 14.27 -10.26 8.65
CA CYS A 459 15.03 -9.04 8.91
C CYS A 459 15.82 -8.61 7.67
N ILE A 460 16.21 -7.33 7.63
CA ILE A 460 17.07 -6.75 6.60
C ILE A 460 18.36 -6.28 7.26
N THR A 461 19.51 -6.60 6.67
CA THR A 461 20.83 -6.38 7.28
C THR A 461 21.47 -5.05 6.91
N GLN A 462 21.02 -4.39 5.83
CA GLN A 462 21.56 -3.12 5.38
C GLN A 462 20.43 -2.23 4.81
N PRO A 463 20.59 -0.89 4.84
CA PRO A 463 19.55 0.01 4.34
C PRO A 463 19.45 -0.01 2.81
N TRP A 464 18.26 0.20 2.31
CA TRP A 464 17.92 0.51 0.92
C TRP A 464 17.52 1.99 0.82
N PRO A 465 17.54 2.62 -0.37
CA PRO A 465 17.37 4.07 -0.46
C PRO A 465 16.06 4.62 0.12
N ALA A 466 14.96 3.85 0.08
CA ALA A 466 13.68 4.23 0.65
C ALA A 466 13.45 3.70 2.08
N THR A 467 14.48 3.30 2.82
CA THR A 467 14.37 2.94 4.24
C THR A 467 13.65 4.06 5.01
N ILE A 468 12.74 3.70 5.91
CA ILE A 468 12.12 4.66 6.84
C ILE A 468 13.18 5.56 7.48
N ARG A 469 12.95 6.88 7.50
CA ARG A 469 13.88 7.80 8.16
C ARG A 469 13.57 7.95 9.63
N THR A 470 12.30 8.04 9.97
CA THR A 470 11.85 8.18 11.35
C THR A 470 10.34 8.00 11.44
N THR A 471 9.83 7.88 12.66
CA THR A 471 8.44 8.19 12.99
C THR A 471 8.36 9.67 13.31
N TYR A 472 7.46 10.38 12.67
CA TYR A 472 7.35 11.84 12.79
C TYR A 472 7.17 12.27 14.26
N GLY A 473 8.04 13.17 14.71
CA GLY A 473 8.02 13.68 16.08
C GLY A 473 8.46 12.68 17.17
N ASP A 474 8.74 11.42 16.81
CA ASP A 474 9.08 10.36 17.78
C ASP A 474 10.07 9.34 17.17
N HIS A 475 11.35 9.73 17.12
CA HIS A 475 12.41 8.86 16.59
C HIS A 475 12.63 7.60 17.44
N GLU A 476 12.43 7.71 18.75
CA GLU A 476 12.57 6.58 19.68
C GLU A 476 11.53 5.47 19.38
N ARG A 477 10.33 5.86 18.96
CA ARG A 477 9.32 4.90 18.51
C ARG A 477 9.76 4.18 17.22
N CYS A 478 10.44 4.86 16.31
CA CYS A 478 11.03 4.23 15.13
C CYS A 478 12.09 3.20 15.54
N ARG A 479 13.02 3.59 16.42
CA ARG A 479 14.05 2.71 16.96
C ARG A 479 13.45 1.48 17.62
N THR A 480 12.52 1.67 18.53
CA THR A 480 11.89 0.58 19.30
C THR A 480 11.13 -0.40 18.41
N ASN A 481 10.40 0.11 17.40
CA ASN A 481 9.56 -0.75 16.56
C ASN A 481 10.36 -1.59 15.55
N TYR A 482 11.49 -1.03 15.03
CA TYR A 482 12.13 -1.63 13.86
C TYR A 482 13.59 -2.04 14.07
N PHE A 483 14.29 -1.49 15.08
CA PHE A 483 15.74 -1.67 15.23
C PHE A 483 16.17 -2.16 16.60
N ALA A 484 15.28 -2.17 17.61
CA ALA A 484 15.63 -2.56 18.96
C ALA A 484 15.44 -4.07 19.22
N THR A 485 14.54 -4.75 18.51
CA THR A 485 14.25 -6.17 18.70
C THR A 485 15.48 -7.04 18.41
N TYR A 486 16.12 -6.77 17.28
CA TYR A 486 17.35 -7.48 16.86
C TYR A 486 18.44 -6.46 16.55
N PRO A 487 19.53 -6.41 17.34
CA PRO A 487 20.59 -5.42 17.15
C PRO A 487 21.19 -5.44 15.75
N ASN A 488 21.41 -4.26 15.17
CA ASN A 488 21.96 -4.07 13.81
C ASN A 488 21.11 -4.62 12.66
N LEU A 489 19.85 -4.95 12.91
CA LEU A 489 18.91 -5.41 11.88
C LEU A 489 17.67 -4.51 11.83
N TYR A 490 17.15 -4.30 10.63
CA TYR A 490 15.79 -3.81 10.47
C TYR A 490 14.82 -5.00 10.60
N PHE A 491 14.03 -5.01 11.66
CA PHE A 491 13.01 -6.03 11.89
C PHE A 491 11.71 -5.67 11.19
N THR A 492 11.28 -6.51 10.26
CA THR A 492 10.07 -6.24 9.45
C THR A 492 8.77 -6.45 10.22
N GLY A 493 8.81 -7.20 11.33
CA GLY A 493 7.62 -7.67 12.03
C GLY A 493 6.87 -8.79 11.29
N ASP A 494 7.45 -9.35 10.23
CA ASP A 494 6.88 -10.45 9.47
C ASP A 494 7.70 -11.73 9.66
N GLY A 495 7.02 -12.87 9.73
CA GLY A 495 7.62 -14.19 9.65
C GLY A 495 7.76 -14.63 8.19
N ALA A 496 8.77 -15.46 7.90
CA ALA A 496 8.97 -15.95 6.54
C ALA A 496 9.54 -17.37 6.50
N LEU A 497 9.34 -17.99 5.34
CA LEU A 497 10.01 -19.22 4.91
C LEU A 497 10.94 -18.88 3.77
N LYS A 498 12.09 -19.54 3.72
CA LYS A 498 13.06 -19.45 2.62
C LYS A 498 13.44 -20.86 2.18
N ASN A 499 13.37 -21.15 0.90
CA ASN A 499 13.82 -22.44 0.36
C ASN A 499 15.30 -22.38 -0.05
N GLU A 500 15.85 -23.52 -0.45
CA GLU A 500 17.25 -23.67 -0.89
C GLU A 500 17.58 -22.85 -2.14
N LEU A 501 16.59 -22.50 -2.95
CA LEU A 501 16.74 -21.61 -4.13
C LEU A 501 16.75 -20.12 -3.74
N GLY A 502 16.63 -19.78 -2.46
CA GLY A 502 16.59 -18.42 -1.97
C GLY A 502 15.22 -17.72 -2.12
N GLN A 503 14.19 -18.44 -2.55
CA GLN A 503 12.84 -17.90 -2.65
C GLN A 503 12.20 -17.76 -1.26
N ILE A 504 11.51 -16.64 -1.04
CA ILE A 504 10.91 -16.25 0.23
C ILE A 504 9.38 -16.27 0.13
N ARG A 505 8.74 -16.87 1.13
CA ARG A 505 7.30 -16.83 1.37
C ARG A 505 7.04 -16.11 2.68
N ILE A 506 6.17 -15.13 2.68
CA ILE A 506 5.74 -14.46 3.91
C ILE A 506 4.66 -15.29 4.58
N THR A 507 4.83 -15.57 5.86
CA THR A 507 3.90 -16.39 6.65
C THR A 507 2.90 -15.56 7.46
N GLY A 508 3.08 -14.24 7.48
CA GLY A 508 2.24 -13.28 8.19
C GLY A 508 3.02 -12.48 9.24
N ARG A 509 2.30 -11.68 10.01
CA ARG A 509 2.90 -10.86 11.07
C ARG A 509 3.39 -11.74 12.21
N VAL A 510 4.55 -11.41 12.80
CA VAL A 510 5.11 -12.13 13.95
C VAL A 510 4.19 -12.01 15.18
N ASP A 511 3.53 -10.88 15.35
CA ASP A 511 2.48 -10.66 16.35
C ASP A 511 1.17 -11.43 16.06
N ASP A 512 1.00 -11.98 14.87
CA ASP A 512 -0.09 -12.86 14.43
C ASP A 512 0.34 -14.34 14.34
N VAL A 513 1.53 -14.71 14.82
CA VAL A 513 1.96 -16.10 14.93
C VAL A 513 1.37 -16.73 16.20
N LEU A 514 0.81 -17.93 16.03
CA LEU A 514 0.22 -18.73 17.09
C LEU A 514 1.28 -19.63 17.72
N ASN A 515 1.33 -19.71 19.05
CA ASN A 515 2.15 -20.66 19.79
C ASN A 515 1.28 -21.80 20.33
N VAL A 516 1.04 -22.80 19.50
CA VAL A 516 0.18 -23.94 19.85
C VAL A 516 1.05 -25.11 20.29
N SER A 517 0.99 -25.49 21.57
CA SER A 517 1.76 -26.60 22.14
C SER A 517 3.28 -26.52 21.85
N GLY A 518 3.85 -25.32 21.85
CA GLY A 518 5.26 -25.07 21.57
C GLY A 518 5.62 -24.98 20.08
N HIS A 519 4.65 -25.13 19.18
CA HIS A 519 4.86 -24.95 17.73
C HIS A 519 4.36 -23.59 17.27
N ARG A 520 5.18 -22.93 16.45
CA ARG A 520 4.81 -21.64 15.83
C ARG A 520 4.07 -21.88 14.52
N ILE A 521 2.84 -21.45 14.45
CA ILE A 521 1.97 -21.60 13.28
C ILE A 521 1.52 -20.19 12.85
N GLY A 522 1.77 -19.83 11.58
CA GLY A 522 1.29 -18.56 11.02
C GLY A 522 -0.24 -18.54 10.89
N THR A 523 -0.90 -17.48 11.33
CA THR A 523 -2.36 -17.33 11.14
C THR A 523 -2.74 -17.45 9.68
N ALA A 524 -1.97 -16.81 8.77
CA ALA A 524 -2.20 -16.87 7.33
C ALA A 524 -2.10 -18.30 6.76
N GLU A 525 -1.26 -19.16 7.34
CA GLU A 525 -1.13 -20.55 6.92
C GLU A 525 -2.40 -21.36 7.23
N VAL A 526 -2.97 -21.13 8.42
CA VAL A 526 -4.23 -21.76 8.84
C VAL A 526 -5.41 -21.19 8.04
N GLU A 527 -5.44 -19.88 7.83
CA GLU A 527 -6.46 -19.21 7.01
C GLU A 527 -6.46 -19.75 5.56
N ASN A 528 -5.29 -19.90 4.95
CA ASN A 528 -5.18 -20.49 3.61
C ASN A 528 -5.73 -21.90 3.57
N ALA A 529 -5.44 -22.74 4.57
CA ALA A 529 -5.96 -24.09 4.66
C ALA A 529 -7.49 -24.13 4.83
N ILE A 530 -8.05 -23.24 5.64
CA ILE A 530 -9.50 -23.10 5.82
C ILE A 530 -10.16 -22.64 4.51
N ASN A 531 -9.57 -21.68 3.83
CA ASN A 531 -10.10 -21.10 2.60
C ASN A 531 -10.06 -22.08 1.40
N MET A 532 -9.33 -23.20 1.49
CA MET A 532 -9.39 -24.28 0.48
C MET A 532 -10.64 -25.17 0.62
N HIS A 533 -11.45 -24.96 1.63
CA HIS A 533 -12.74 -25.66 1.76
C HIS A 533 -13.80 -25.03 0.84
N ALA A 534 -14.43 -25.85 0.00
CA ALA A 534 -15.51 -25.39 -0.86
C ALA A 534 -16.65 -24.74 -0.05
N GLY A 535 -17.02 -23.52 -0.37
CA GLY A 535 -18.05 -22.74 0.35
C GLY A 535 -17.50 -21.79 1.41
N VAL A 536 -16.21 -21.84 1.77
CA VAL A 536 -15.56 -20.80 2.54
C VAL A 536 -15.17 -19.66 1.59
N VAL A 537 -15.66 -18.47 1.89
CA VAL A 537 -15.34 -17.26 1.11
C VAL A 537 -14.06 -16.62 1.63
N GLU A 538 -13.96 -16.53 2.95
CA GLU A 538 -12.82 -15.91 3.63
C GLU A 538 -12.78 -16.36 5.10
N SER A 539 -11.59 -16.38 5.68
CA SER A 539 -11.42 -16.64 7.10
C SER A 539 -10.39 -15.72 7.73
N ALA A 540 -10.50 -15.53 9.04
CA ALA A 540 -9.50 -14.88 9.87
C ALA A 540 -9.22 -15.72 11.10
N VAL A 541 -7.94 -15.90 11.41
CA VAL A 541 -7.50 -16.72 12.53
C VAL A 541 -6.75 -15.87 13.56
N VAL A 542 -7.03 -16.11 14.83
CA VAL A 542 -6.33 -15.49 15.96
C VAL A 542 -6.04 -16.53 17.04
N GLY A 543 -5.03 -16.25 17.86
CA GLY A 543 -4.78 -17.01 19.08
C GLY A 543 -5.65 -16.52 20.22
N TYR A 544 -5.99 -17.43 21.13
CA TYR A 544 -6.62 -17.11 22.41
C TYR A 544 -5.98 -17.97 23.53
N PRO A 545 -6.01 -17.52 24.80
CA PRO A 545 -5.47 -18.32 25.92
C PRO A 545 -6.13 -19.69 26.01
N HIS A 546 -5.33 -20.77 26.13
CA HIS A 546 -5.81 -22.14 26.24
C HIS A 546 -5.02 -22.89 27.32
N ASP A 547 -5.73 -23.46 28.31
CA ASP A 547 -5.14 -24.02 29.53
C ASP A 547 -4.10 -25.13 29.27
N ILE A 548 -4.28 -25.93 28.20
CA ILE A 548 -3.40 -27.07 27.92
C ILE A 548 -2.34 -26.72 26.86
N LYS A 549 -2.72 -25.96 25.83
CA LYS A 549 -1.89 -25.68 24.65
C LYS A 549 -1.06 -24.40 24.80
N GLY A 550 -1.31 -23.63 25.86
CA GLY A 550 -0.82 -22.25 26.00
C GLY A 550 -1.61 -21.28 25.15
N GLN A 551 -1.67 -21.54 23.84
CA GLN A 551 -2.55 -20.83 22.91
C GLN A 551 -3.42 -21.80 22.12
N GLY A 552 -4.71 -21.52 22.02
CA GLY A 552 -5.67 -22.18 21.12
C GLY A 552 -5.88 -21.37 19.85
N ILE A 553 -6.43 -22.00 18.85
CA ILE A 553 -6.70 -21.43 17.53
C ILE A 553 -8.21 -21.11 17.44
N TYR A 554 -8.54 -19.83 17.25
CA TYR A 554 -9.90 -19.35 17.00
C TYR A 554 -10.01 -18.88 15.55
N ALA A 555 -10.91 -19.51 14.77
CA ALA A 555 -11.17 -19.15 13.39
C ALA A 555 -12.54 -18.48 13.23
N TYR A 556 -12.58 -17.31 12.59
CA TYR A 556 -13.78 -16.64 12.12
C TYR A 556 -13.93 -16.92 10.63
N VAL A 557 -15.08 -17.46 10.20
CA VAL A 557 -15.24 -17.99 8.84
C VAL A 557 -16.50 -17.42 8.19
N ILE A 558 -16.35 -16.80 7.02
CA ILE A 558 -17.46 -16.45 6.14
C ILE A 558 -17.76 -17.64 5.25
N TYR A 559 -18.96 -18.17 5.33
CA TYR A 559 -19.40 -19.36 4.58
C TYR A 559 -20.66 -19.06 3.77
N THR A 560 -20.66 -19.41 2.48
CA THR A 560 -21.79 -19.19 1.54
C THR A 560 -22.33 -20.46 0.90
N GLY A 561 -21.89 -21.64 1.34
CA GLY A 561 -22.38 -22.90 0.80
C GLY A 561 -23.88 -23.11 1.04
N SER A 562 -24.51 -24.00 0.26
CA SER A 562 -25.96 -24.24 0.22
C SER A 562 -26.61 -24.68 1.54
N HIS A 563 -25.82 -24.86 2.59
CA HIS A 563 -26.29 -25.23 3.94
C HIS A 563 -26.16 -24.10 4.99
N ALA A 564 -25.85 -22.87 4.57
CA ALA A 564 -25.66 -21.73 5.48
C ALA A 564 -26.95 -21.32 6.23
N GLN A 565 -28.13 -21.80 5.80
CA GLN A 565 -29.44 -21.45 6.38
C GLN A 565 -30.11 -22.58 7.16
N ASP A 566 -29.54 -23.80 7.20
CA ASP A 566 -30.15 -24.94 7.87
C ASP A 566 -29.54 -25.20 9.26
N THR A 567 -30.43 -25.34 10.23
CA THR A 567 -30.34 -25.82 11.62
C THR A 567 -28.99 -26.39 12.14
N HIS A 568 -28.76 -26.30 13.44
CA HIS A 568 -27.55 -26.67 14.21
C HIS A 568 -26.76 -27.92 13.74
N GLY A 569 -27.39 -28.89 13.08
CA GLY A 569 -26.73 -30.09 12.58
C GLY A 569 -25.84 -29.88 11.33
N SER A 570 -26.16 -28.91 10.49
CA SER A 570 -25.37 -28.62 9.28
C SER A 570 -24.10 -27.81 9.60
N ALA A 571 -24.18 -26.89 10.57
CA ALA A 571 -23.02 -26.11 11.00
C ALA A 571 -21.91 -27.00 11.61
N GLU A 572 -22.29 -28.02 12.39
CA GLU A 572 -21.32 -28.95 12.99
C GLU A 572 -20.65 -29.84 11.93
N MET A 573 -21.38 -30.24 10.90
CA MET A 573 -20.84 -31.00 9.78
C MET A 573 -19.85 -30.17 8.97
N ILE A 574 -20.17 -28.90 8.71
CA ILE A 574 -19.27 -27.96 8.02
C ILE A 574 -18.00 -27.70 8.85
N ARG A 575 -18.14 -27.49 10.17
CA ARG A 575 -16.97 -27.37 11.07
C ARG A 575 -16.05 -28.57 10.95
N LYS A 576 -16.62 -29.79 11.02
CA LYS A 576 -15.85 -31.05 10.92
C LYS A 576 -15.11 -31.15 9.59
N ASP A 577 -15.72 -30.74 8.51
CA ASP A 577 -15.14 -30.81 7.16
C ASP A 577 -14.01 -29.79 7.00
N ILE A 578 -14.18 -28.56 7.53
CA ILE A 578 -13.11 -27.55 7.62
C ILE A 578 -11.92 -28.10 8.44
N LEU A 579 -12.18 -28.69 9.61
CA LEU A 579 -11.13 -29.28 10.46
C LEU A 579 -10.39 -30.42 9.75
N GLN A 580 -11.07 -31.25 8.97
CA GLN A 580 -10.45 -32.29 8.16
C GLN A 580 -9.59 -31.68 7.04
N THR A 581 -10.05 -30.61 6.40
CA THR A 581 -9.30 -29.91 5.38
C THR A 581 -8.00 -29.33 5.94
N VAL A 582 -8.05 -28.63 7.07
CA VAL A 582 -6.86 -28.11 7.75
C VAL A 582 -5.90 -29.23 8.16
N THR A 583 -6.45 -30.35 8.69
CA THR A 583 -5.62 -31.50 9.09
C THR A 583 -4.89 -32.12 7.89
N ARG A 584 -5.57 -32.22 6.76
CA ARG A 584 -4.98 -32.77 5.53
C ARG A 584 -3.86 -31.88 4.97
N ILE A 585 -4.00 -30.55 5.08
CA ILE A 585 -3.09 -29.58 4.44
C ILE A 585 -1.89 -29.28 5.32
N ILE A 586 -2.09 -29.05 6.62
CA ILE A 586 -1.04 -28.64 7.55
C ILE A 586 -0.74 -29.74 8.57
N GLY A 587 -1.75 -30.43 9.04
CA GLY A 587 -1.64 -31.41 10.10
C GLY A 587 -2.55 -31.12 11.30
N PRO A 588 -2.71 -32.08 12.23
CA PRO A 588 -3.66 -31.98 13.33
C PRO A 588 -3.34 -30.86 14.33
N ILE A 589 -2.08 -30.38 14.37
CA ILE A 589 -1.63 -29.32 15.27
C ILE A 589 -2.23 -27.94 14.93
N ALA A 590 -2.56 -27.72 13.66
CA ALA A 590 -3.10 -26.46 13.16
C ALA A 590 -4.64 -26.41 13.18
N LYS A 591 -5.30 -27.44 13.71
CA LYS A 591 -6.76 -27.49 13.79
C LYS A 591 -7.29 -26.37 14.68
N PRO A 592 -8.20 -25.51 14.19
CA PRO A 592 -8.92 -24.58 15.04
C PRO A 592 -9.64 -25.30 16.19
N ASP A 593 -9.48 -24.77 17.38
CA ASP A 593 -10.23 -25.23 18.57
C ASP A 593 -11.66 -24.69 18.54
N LYS A 594 -11.80 -23.48 17.96
CA LYS A 594 -13.09 -22.79 17.82
C LYS A 594 -13.25 -22.29 16.39
N ILE A 595 -14.44 -22.49 15.82
CA ILE A 595 -14.83 -21.94 14.51
C ILE A 595 -16.16 -21.22 14.67
N GLN A 596 -16.13 -19.90 14.52
CA GLN A 596 -17.31 -19.04 14.50
C GLN A 596 -17.65 -18.66 13.07
N PHE A 597 -18.85 -18.99 12.62
CA PHE A 597 -19.36 -18.50 11.35
C PHE A 597 -19.87 -17.07 11.52
N VAL A 598 -19.46 -16.20 10.59
CA VAL A 598 -19.75 -14.78 10.62
C VAL A 598 -20.22 -14.29 9.25
N SER A 599 -21.03 -13.23 9.22
CA SER A 599 -21.48 -12.61 7.97
C SER A 599 -20.38 -11.76 7.30
N GLY A 600 -19.43 -11.29 8.08
CA GLY A 600 -18.31 -10.45 7.65
C GLY A 600 -17.14 -10.49 8.63
N LEU A 601 -15.98 -10.00 8.20
CA LEU A 601 -14.81 -9.81 9.05
C LEU A 601 -14.58 -8.32 9.32
N PRO A 602 -14.09 -7.93 10.50
CA PRO A 602 -13.76 -6.55 10.80
C PRO A 602 -12.56 -6.12 9.95
N LYS A 603 -12.84 -5.40 8.89
CA LYS A 603 -11.85 -4.92 7.95
C LYS A 603 -11.68 -3.42 8.05
N THR A 604 -10.46 -2.96 7.86
CA THR A 604 -10.22 -1.57 7.50
C THR A 604 -10.87 -1.28 6.15
N ARG A 605 -11.05 -0.01 5.84
CA ARG A 605 -11.57 0.41 4.53
C ARG A 605 -10.63 0.08 3.35
N SER A 606 -9.37 -0.27 3.64
CA SER A 606 -8.43 -0.84 2.65
C SER A 606 -8.58 -2.35 2.46
N GLY A 607 -9.54 -2.99 3.13
CA GLY A 607 -9.75 -4.44 3.07
C GLY A 607 -8.91 -5.25 4.05
N LYS A 608 -7.99 -4.63 4.81
CA LYS A 608 -7.14 -5.34 5.78
C LYS A 608 -7.96 -5.78 7.00
N ILE A 609 -7.90 -7.07 7.33
CA ILE A 609 -8.56 -7.64 8.52
C ILE A 609 -7.92 -7.07 9.79
N MET A 610 -8.75 -6.60 10.71
CA MET A 610 -8.32 -6.08 12.01
C MET A 610 -8.25 -7.20 13.05
N ARG A 611 -7.27 -8.10 12.92
CA ARG A 611 -7.08 -9.25 13.82
C ARG A 611 -6.98 -8.87 15.29
N ARG A 612 -6.51 -7.66 15.60
CA ARG A 612 -6.49 -7.13 16.96
C ARG A 612 -7.88 -7.14 17.61
N ILE A 613 -8.92 -6.76 16.86
CA ILE A 613 -10.31 -6.77 17.36
C ILE A 613 -10.76 -8.21 17.56
N LEU A 614 -10.54 -9.08 16.58
CA LEU A 614 -10.90 -10.49 16.64
C LEU A 614 -10.22 -11.21 17.81
N ARG A 615 -8.95 -10.90 18.06
CA ARG A 615 -8.17 -11.45 19.19
C ARG A 615 -8.80 -11.05 20.52
N LYS A 616 -9.09 -9.77 20.73
CA LYS A 616 -9.74 -9.28 21.95
C LYS A 616 -11.11 -9.92 22.17
N VAL A 617 -11.88 -10.12 21.12
CA VAL A 617 -13.15 -10.86 21.21
C VAL A 617 -12.91 -12.32 21.61
N ALA A 618 -11.94 -13.00 21.01
CA ALA A 618 -11.58 -14.38 21.33
C ALA A 618 -11.05 -14.55 22.76
N GLU A 619 -10.40 -13.53 23.32
CA GLU A 619 -9.89 -13.45 24.71
C GLU A 619 -10.97 -13.01 25.71
N GLY A 620 -12.18 -12.64 25.27
CA GLY A 620 -13.26 -12.19 26.12
C GLY A 620 -13.15 -10.73 26.57
N GLU A 621 -12.23 -9.94 26.01
CA GLU A 621 -12.01 -8.52 26.33
C GLU A 621 -13.00 -7.59 25.60
N LEU A 622 -14.29 -7.84 25.71
CA LEU A 622 -15.34 -7.20 24.91
C LEU A 622 -15.48 -5.67 25.14
N ASN A 623 -15.06 -5.18 26.30
CA ASN A 623 -15.18 -3.76 26.67
C ASN A 623 -13.96 -2.91 26.26
N SER A 624 -12.92 -3.51 25.68
CA SER A 624 -11.65 -2.84 25.38
C SER A 624 -11.16 -3.10 23.96
N LEU A 625 -12.08 -3.12 22.97
CA LEU A 625 -11.75 -3.46 21.57
C LEU A 625 -10.78 -2.48 20.90
N GLY A 626 -10.55 -1.31 21.52
CA GLY A 626 -9.66 -0.26 21.03
C GLY A 626 -10.27 0.53 19.86
N ASP A 627 -9.44 1.19 19.06
CA ASP A 627 -9.90 2.04 17.96
C ASP A 627 -10.62 1.21 16.88
N THR A 628 -11.92 1.43 16.74
CA THR A 628 -12.80 0.86 15.71
C THR A 628 -13.15 1.87 14.61
N SER A 629 -12.62 3.10 14.68
CA SER A 629 -12.98 4.21 13.79
C SER A 629 -12.53 3.98 12.33
N THR A 630 -11.58 3.09 12.12
CA THR A 630 -11.05 2.75 10.80
C THR A 630 -11.80 1.60 10.11
N LEU A 631 -12.81 1.02 10.77
CA LEU A 631 -13.59 -0.08 10.22
C LEU A 631 -14.43 0.34 9.02
N LEU A 632 -14.51 -0.55 8.04
CA LEU A 632 -15.38 -0.40 6.89
C LEU A 632 -16.85 -0.48 7.31
N ASP A 633 -17.16 -1.45 8.17
CA ASP A 633 -18.48 -1.68 8.75
C ASP A 633 -18.35 -2.02 10.24
N PRO A 634 -18.63 -1.09 11.15
CA PRO A 634 -18.60 -1.35 12.58
C PRO A 634 -19.65 -2.36 13.06
N ALA A 635 -20.78 -2.53 12.37
CA ALA A 635 -21.86 -3.45 12.77
C ALA A 635 -21.42 -4.92 12.76
N VAL A 636 -20.43 -5.26 11.93
CA VAL A 636 -19.81 -6.59 11.90
C VAL A 636 -19.20 -6.96 13.25
N VAL A 637 -18.63 -6.00 13.96
CA VAL A 637 -18.02 -6.25 15.29
C VAL A 637 -19.08 -6.61 16.31
N ASP A 638 -20.23 -5.91 16.29
CA ASP A 638 -21.34 -6.19 17.21
C ASP A 638 -21.93 -7.59 16.98
N GLU A 639 -22.00 -8.03 15.72
CA GLU A 639 -22.43 -9.39 15.36
C GLU A 639 -21.42 -10.44 15.87
N ILE A 640 -20.12 -10.21 15.63
CA ILE A 640 -19.06 -11.12 16.09
C ILE A 640 -19.07 -11.24 17.61
N VAL A 641 -19.22 -10.14 18.33
CA VAL A 641 -19.30 -10.11 19.82
C VAL A 641 -20.50 -10.91 20.31
N LYS A 642 -21.67 -10.78 19.66
CA LYS A 642 -22.88 -11.53 20.03
C LYS A 642 -22.76 -13.03 19.77
N GLY A 643 -21.97 -13.44 18.78
CA GLY A 643 -21.76 -14.82 18.36
C GLY A 643 -20.56 -15.53 18.99
N VAL A 644 -19.90 -14.96 20.00
CA VAL A 644 -18.72 -15.56 20.68
C VAL A 644 -19.04 -16.95 21.23
N ILE A 645 -18.15 -17.94 20.98
CA ILE A 645 -18.29 -19.35 21.38
C ILE A 645 -17.18 -19.77 22.34
#